data_7f720c5598a60a4b24ddd629cbca028a
#
_entry.id   7f720c5598a60a4b24ddd629cbca028a
#
_cell.length_a   1.000
_cell.length_b   1.000
_cell.length_c   1.000
_cell.angle_alpha   90.00
_cell.angle_beta   90.00
_cell.angle_gamma   90.00
#
_symmetry.space_group_name_H-M   'P 1'
#
loop_
_entity.id
_entity.type
_entity.pdbx_description
1 polymer ?
#
loop_
_entity_poly.entity_id
_entity_poly.type
_entity_poly.pdbx_seq_one_letter_code
_entity_poly.pdbx_strand_id
1 'polypeptide(L)'
;MTSDALTSGITTDDLDPAVRPQDDLFRHVNGRWIARTEIPDDKARYGSFLVLAEEAEAAVRDIIHESQEAEPGTEARKVGDLFTSFLDEGRVEALGAAPLRPLLEQVEQVGDVPDLLRLVGSFEKQGVASFVQLFVDNDPGDPERYVVFLEQGGLGLPDESYYREEKFESVRTAYVAFVETMLGLAGLDDAAGRAARVVALETELATHHWSNVATRDSDATYNLQPWSELAASAAGVDLAVWRDAVQAPAGTFDEVVVREPSFVSGLAGLLVDERLPEWRDWLSWQVVRSFAAYLSSDFVEANFDFYGRTLTGTPVQRARWKRGVSFVEGAMGEAVGRIYVERHFAPAAKTAMDDLVANLVEAYRQSITQLSWMTDETRQRALEKLDKFTPKIGYPVKWRDYSALEVDASDLIGNVRSQAVVGFDRELAKIGSPIDRDEWFMTPQTINAYYNPGFNEIVFPAAILQFPFFDETRDAAANYGAIGAVIGHEIGHGFDDQGSKYDGDGRLTDWWTAADREAFEALTSSLIAQYDALEPAQVPGHHVNGALTIGENIGDLGGLSIAYDAYLLSLGGEEAPVVDGLTGAQRFFLSWAQAWQIAIRDEEAIRLLSIDPHSPNEFRCNQIVRNIDEFYAAFGVTEGDRLWLPEAERVTIW
;
A
#
# COMPACT_ATOMS: atom_id res chain seq x y z
N MET A 1 -26.77 -33.77 -17.65
CA MET A 1 -25.72 -32.90 -17.15
C MET A 1 -24.70 -32.84 -18.28
N THR A 2 -24.68 -31.78 -19.05
CA THR A 2 -23.57 -31.47 -19.97
C THR A 2 -22.38 -31.21 -19.09
N SER A 3 -21.31 -32.02 -19.22
CA SER A 3 -20.02 -31.64 -18.61
C SER A 3 -19.63 -30.32 -19.25
N ASP A 4 -19.72 -29.24 -18.52
CA ASP A 4 -19.12 -28.00 -18.99
C ASP A 4 -17.65 -28.30 -19.27
N ALA A 5 -17.21 -28.04 -20.50
CA ALA A 5 -15.83 -28.31 -20.89
C ALA A 5 -14.92 -27.41 -20.04
N LEU A 6 -13.91 -28.01 -19.41
CA LEU A 6 -12.90 -27.27 -18.65
C LEU A 6 -12.30 -26.20 -19.55
N THR A 7 -12.29 -24.95 -19.08
CA THR A 7 -11.69 -23.82 -19.80
C THR A 7 -10.27 -23.57 -19.31
N SER A 8 -9.38 -23.12 -20.20
CA SER A 8 -7.98 -22.80 -19.82
C SER A 8 -7.89 -21.61 -18.85
N GLY A 9 -8.90 -20.75 -18.80
CA GLY A 9 -8.83 -19.49 -18.06
C GLY A 9 -7.90 -18.46 -18.67
N ILE A 10 -7.33 -18.74 -19.85
CA ILE A 10 -6.43 -17.85 -20.58
C ILE A 10 -7.20 -17.12 -21.69
N THR A 11 -7.05 -15.80 -21.77
CA THR A 11 -7.62 -14.99 -22.86
C THR A 11 -6.78 -15.14 -24.12
N THR A 12 -6.95 -16.29 -24.82
CA THR A 12 -6.10 -16.69 -25.96
C THR A 12 -6.10 -15.69 -27.12
N ASP A 13 -7.18 -14.92 -27.29
CA ASP A 13 -7.29 -13.88 -28.32
C ASP A 13 -6.33 -12.70 -28.08
N ASP A 14 -5.85 -12.53 -26.85
CA ASP A 14 -4.91 -11.47 -26.47
C ASP A 14 -3.46 -11.88 -26.64
N LEU A 15 -3.17 -13.16 -26.79
CA LEU A 15 -1.82 -13.65 -27.05
C LEU A 15 -1.27 -13.08 -28.36
N ASP A 16 -0.08 -12.48 -28.30
CA ASP A 16 0.59 -11.94 -29.49
C ASP A 16 1.56 -12.98 -30.09
N PRO A 17 1.18 -13.62 -31.22
CA PRO A 17 2.04 -14.61 -31.86
C PRO A 17 3.30 -14.02 -32.51
N ALA A 18 3.39 -12.68 -32.63
CA ALA A 18 4.59 -12.02 -33.14
C ALA A 18 5.67 -11.87 -32.04
N VAL A 19 5.29 -11.99 -30.78
CA VAL A 19 6.20 -11.96 -29.62
C VAL A 19 6.36 -13.38 -29.09
N ARG A 20 7.58 -13.88 -29.05
CA ARG A 20 7.85 -15.22 -28.51
C ARG A 20 7.83 -15.17 -26.97
N PRO A 21 7.19 -16.11 -26.28
CA PRO A 21 7.19 -16.15 -24.81
C PRO A 21 8.60 -16.32 -24.21
N GLN A 22 9.54 -16.90 -24.94
CA GLN A 22 10.95 -17.03 -24.55
C GLN A 22 11.72 -15.70 -24.58
N ASP A 23 11.18 -14.70 -25.29
CA ASP A 23 11.83 -13.39 -25.42
C ASP A 23 11.15 -12.32 -24.56
N ASP A 24 9.82 -12.41 -24.38
CA ASP A 24 9.02 -11.47 -23.60
C ASP A 24 7.66 -12.11 -23.27
N LEU A 25 7.55 -12.74 -22.12
CA LEU A 25 6.31 -13.39 -21.69
C LEU A 25 5.21 -12.37 -21.45
N PHE A 26 5.57 -11.24 -20.83
CA PHE A 26 4.60 -10.17 -20.52
C PHE A 26 3.93 -9.63 -21.77
N ARG A 27 4.71 -9.29 -22.82
CA ARG A 27 4.14 -8.77 -24.07
C ARG A 27 3.54 -9.87 -24.94
N HIS A 28 4.02 -11.11 -24.84
CA HIS A 28 3.36 -12.24 -25.50
C HIS A 28 1.91 -12.38 -25.05
N VAL A 29 1.65 -12.22 -23.74
CA VAL A 29 0.29 -12.36 -23.16
C VAL A 29 -0.50 -11.07 -23.27
N ASN A 30 0.10 -9.92 -22.98
CA ASN A 30 -0.59 -8.66 -22.78
C ASN A 30 -0.42 -7.66 -23.94
N GLY A 31 0.48 -7.91 -24.88
CA GLY A 31 0.88 -6.94 -25.90
C GLY A 31 -0.28 -6.45 -26.79
N ARG A 32 -1.16 -7.35 -27.21
CA ARG A 32 -2.34 -6.99 -28.00
C ARG A 32 -3.35 -6.19 -27.18
N TRP A 33 -3.53 -6.56 -25.92
CA TRP A 33 -4.42 -5.82 -25.03
C TRP A 33 -3.86 -4.40 -24.78
N ILE A 34 -2.58 -4.27 -24.46
CA ILE A 34 -1.91 -2.97 -24.27
C ILE A 34 -2.05 -2.10 -25.53
N ALA A 35 -1.83 -2.67 -26.72
CA ALA A 35 -1.89 -1.92 -27.98
C ALA A 35 -3.27 -1.38 -28.34
N ARG A 36 -4.35 -2.01 -27.87
CA ARG A 36 -5.74 -1.57 -28.15
C ARG A 36 -6.42 -0.86 -26.99
N THR A 37 -5.82 -0.90 -25.80
CA THR A 37 -6.42 -0.34 -24.59
C THR A 37 -5.97 1.10 -24.43
N GLU A 38 -6.93 2.00 -24.41
CA GLU A 38 -6.71 3.37 -23.98
C GLU A 38 -6.85 3.45 -22.47
N ILE A 39 -5.88 4.08 -21.80
CA ILE A 39 -5.99 4.36 -20.37
C ILE A 39 -7.12 5.38 -20.20
N PRO A 40 -8.16 5.10 -19.39
CA PRO A 40 -9.23 6.06 -19.16
C PRO A 40 -8.68 7.41 -18.71
N ASP A 41 -9.32 8.49 -19.15
CA ASP A 41 -8.82 9.85 -18.88
C ASP A 41 -8.75 10.19 -17.39
N ASP A 42 -9.53 9.52 -16.55
CA ASP A 42 -9.53 9.69 -15.10
C ASP A 42 -8.56 8.72 -14.35
N LYS A 43 -7.65 8.09 -15.07
CA LYS A 43 -6.70 7.10 -14.55
C LYS A 43 -5.26 7.44 -14.95
N ALA A 44 -4.32 7.16 -14.04
CA ALA A 44 -2.89 7.18 -14.32
C ALA A 44 -2.39 5.87 -14.93
N ARG A 45 -3.08 4.78 -14.64
CA ARG A 45 -2.81 3.41 -15.12
C ARG A 45 -4.11 2.61 -15.23
N TYR A 46 -4.09 1.54 -16.01
CA TYR A 46 -5.25 0.67 -16.20
C TYR A 46 -4.80 -0.77 -16.44
N GLY A 47 -5.46 -1.75 -15.83
CA GLY A 47 -5.07 -3.15 -15.94
C GLY A 47 -5.92 -4.05 -15.05
N SER A 48 -5.55 -5.32 -14.89
CA SER A 48 -6.35 -6.36 -14.23
C SER A 48 -6.88 -5.95 -12.85
N PHE A 49 -6.01 -5.44 -11.97
CA PHE A 49 -6.40 -4.97 -10.63
C PHE A 49 -7.39 -3.81 -10.67
N LEU A 50 -7.19 -2.87 -11.60
CA LEU A 50 -8.01 -1.66 -11.67
C LEU A 50 -9.36 -1.90 -12.33
N VAL A 51 -9.44 -2.82 -13.29
CA VAL A 51 -10.72 -3.27 -13.87
C VAL A 51 -11.58 -3.88 -12.77
N LEU A 52 -11.01 -4.80 -11.99
CA LEU A 52 -11.72 -5.43 -10.89
C LEU A 52 -12.09 -4.42 -9.77
N ALA A 53 -11.20 -3.45 -9.50
CA ALA A 53 -11.50 -2.38 -8.55
C ALA A 53 -12.67 -1.48 -9.00
N GLU A 54 -12.82 -1.23 -10.31
CA GLU A 54 -13.98 -0.49 -10.84
C GLU A 54 -15.29 -1.28 -10.72
N GLU A 55 -15.24 -2.60 -10.88
CA GLU A 55 -16.40 -3.46 -10.65
C GLU A 55 -16.82 -3.46 -9.18
N ALA A 56 -15.86 -3.56 -8.27
CA ALA A 56 -16.10 -3.45 -6.83
C ALA A 56 -16.64 -2.06 -6.45
N GLU A 57 -16.07 -0.97 -7.02
CA GLU A 57 -16.54 0.41 -6.82
C GLU A 57 -17.99 0.60 -7.27
N ALA A 58 -18.38 -0.02 -8.38
CA ALA A 58 -19.76 0.03 -8.87
C ALA A 58 -20.73 -0.69 -7.91
N ALA A 59 -20.36 -1.86 -7.39
CA ALA A 59 -21.14 -2.58 -6.40
C ALA A 59 -21.26 -1.80 -5.07
N VAL A 60 -20.15 -1.22 -4.62
CA VAL A 60 -20.10 -0.36 -3.42
C VAL A 60 -20.98 0.88 -3.60
N ARG A 61 -20.93 1.54 -4.76
CA ARG A 61 -21.82 2.68 -5.08
C ARG A 61 -23.29 2.30 -4.92
N ASP A 62 -23.69 1.15 -5.43
CA ASP A 62 -25.09 0.71 -5.36
C ASP A 62 -25.52 0.47 -3.90
N ILE A 63 -24.65 -0.12 -3.08
CA ILE A 63 -24.86 -0.27 -1.63
C ILE A 63 -25.02 1.11 -0.93
N ILE A 64 -24.15 2.06 -1.26
CA ILE A 64 -24.20 3.41 -0.69
C ILE A 64 -25.49 4.14 -1.09
N HIS A 65 -25.94 4.02 -2.35
CA HIS A 65 -27.19 4.62 -2.80
C HIS A 65 -28.41 4.06 -2.07
N GLU A 66 -28.48 2.76 -1.88
CA GLU A 66 -29.54 2.14 -1.07
C GLU A 66 -29.51 2.63 0.39
N SER A 67 -28.29 2.84 0.92
CA SER A 67 -28.08 3.32 2.30
C SER A 67 -28.61 4.74 2.54
N GLN A 68 -28.76 5.58 1.50
CA GLN A 68 -29.37 6.92 1.62
C GLN A 68 -30.84 6.87 2.04
N GLU A 69 -31.55 5.77 1.73
CA GLU A 69 -32.95 5.55 2.08
C GLU A 69 -33.12 4.75 3.38
N ALA A 70 -32.03 4.42 4.07
CA ALA A 70 -32.08 3.64 5.32
C ALA A 70 -32.73 4.43 6.47
N GLU A 71 -33.24 3.71 7.48
CA GLU A 71 -33.86 4.30 8.67
C GLU A 71 -32.88 5.24 9.41
N PRO A 72 -33.32 6.42 9.83
CA PRO A 72 -32.50 7.36 10.61
C PRO A 72 -31.89 6.73 11.86
N GLY A 73 -30.62 7.03 12.12
CA GLY A 73 -29.91 6.53 13.30
C GLY A 73 -29.29 5.12 13.12
N THR A 74 -29.46 4.49 11.96
CA THR A 74 -28.78 3.23 11.63
C THR A 74 -27.39 3.48 11.07
N GLU A 75 -26.52 2.48 11.14
CA GLU A 75 -25.19 2.51 10.53
C GLU A 75 -25.27 2.70 9.00
N ALA A 76 -26.19 2.01 8.34
CA ALA A 76 -26.45 2.20 6.90
C ALA A 76 -26.84 3.66 6.59
N ARG A 77 -27.65 4.31 7.43
CA ARG A 77 -28.01 5.71 7.24
C ARG A 77 -26.79 6.63 7.35
N LYS A 78 -25.86 6.40 8.27
CA LYS A 78 -24.60 7.17 8.36
C LYS A 78 -23.78 7.06 7.05
N VAL A 79 -23.69 5.85 6.45
CA VAL A 79 -23.09 5.64 5.12
C VAL A 79 -23.74 6.53 4.06
N GLY A 80 -25.07 6.53 3.98
CA GLY A 80 -25.81 7.36 3.03
C GLY A 80 -25.65 8.86 3.28
N ASP A 81 -25.62 9.30 4.53
CA ASP A 81 -25.47 10.71 4.92
C ASP A 81 -24.05 11.24 4.63
N LEU A 82 -22.99 10.43 4.82
CA LEU A 82 -21.62 10.76 4.39
C LEU A 82 -21.59 11.04 2.88
N PHE A 83 -22.13 10.13 2.08
CA PHE A 83 -22.18 10.29 0.64
C PHE A 83 -22.99 11.50 0.20
N THR A 84 -24.14 11.72 0.83
CA THR A 84 -25.00 12.88 0.57
C THR A 84 -24.25 14.19 0.83
N SER A 85 -23.51 14.29 1.95
CA SER A 85 -22.72 15.48 2.27
C SER A 85 -21.62 15.76 1.23
N PHE A 86 -21.01 14.71 0.67
CA PHE A 86 -20.00 14.85 -0.37
C PHE A 86 -20.59 15.26 -1.72
N LEU A 87 -21.81 14.79 -2.05
CA LEU A 87 -22.47 15.09 -3.31
C LEU A 87 -23.17 16.45 -3.35
N ASP A 88 -23.36 17.13 -2.22
CA ASP A 88 -23.97 18.47 -2.16
C ASP A 88 -23.00 19.55 -2.68
N GLU A 89 -22.73 19.49 -3.99
CA GLU A 89 -21.82 20.40 -4.68
C GLU A 89 -22.23 21.86 -4.51
N GLY A 90 -23.54 22.14 -4.58
CA GLY A 90 -24.05 23.51 -4.45
C GLY A 90 -23.70 24.13 -3.10
N ARG A 91 -23.77 23.35 -2.01
CA ARG A 91 -23.38 23.77 -0.67
C ARG A 91 -21.88 23.94 -0.54
N VAL A 92 -21.09 22.97 -1.04
CA VAL A 92 -19.63 23.01 -0.99
C VAL A 92 -19.10 24.24 -1.74
N GLU A 93 -19.63 24.53 -2.95
CA GLU A 93 -19.29 25.74 -3.71
C GLU A 93 -19.65 27.03 -2.94
N ALA A 94 -20.83 27.08 -2.34
CA ALA A 94 -21.27 28.26 -1.60
C ALA A 94 -20.41 28.54 -0.36
N LEU A 95 -19.86 27.51 0.28
CA LEU A 95 -19.01 27.64 1.46
C LEU A 95 -17.56 28.02 1.09
N GLY A 96 -17.04 27.57 -0.06
CA GLY A 96 -15.65 27.80 -0.48
C GLY A 96 -14.65 27.45 0.61
N ALA A 97 -13.76 28.39 0.98
CA ALA A 97 -12.79 28.26 2.05
C ALA A 97 -13.34 28.52 3.46
N ALA A 98 -14.60 28.94 3.61
CA ALA A 98 -15.14 29.35 4.90
C ALA A 98 -15.00 28.29 6.03
N PRO A 99 -15.14 26.98 5.76
CA PRO A 99 -14.95 25.96 6.79
C PRO A 99 -13.55 25.89 7.40
N LEU A 100 -12.51 26.33 6.64
CA LEU A 100 -11.13 26.35 7.13
C LEU A 100 -10.78 27.60 7.95
N ARG A 101 -11.57 28.67 7.83
CA ARG A 101 -11.25 29.95 8.46
C ARG A 101 -10.99 29.84 9.97
N PRO A 102 -11.78 29.09 10.78
CA PRO A 102 -11.51 28.97 12.21
C PRO A 102 -10.16 28.30 12.53
N LEU A 103 -9.69 27.39 11.66
CA LEU A 103 -8.39 26.73 11.81
C LEU A 103 -7.25 27.68 11.43
N LEU A 104 -7.38 28.38 10.31
CA LEU A 104 -6.39 29.35 9.83
C LEU A 104 -6.25 30.54 10.80
N GLU A 105 -7.34 31.03 11.38
CA GLU A 105 -7.30 32.08 12.40
C GLU A 105 -6.52 31.64 13.66
N GLN A 106 -6.61 30.37 14.06
CA GLN A 106 -5.81 29.82 15.16
C GLN A 106 -4.31 29.78 14.79
N VAL A 107 -3.97 29.42 13.56
CA VAL A 107 -2.57 29.41 13.09
C VAL A 107 -1.96 30.82 13.15
N GLU A 108 -2.69 31.85 12.74
CA GLU A 108 -2.21 33.24 12.77
C GLU A 108 -1.98 33.76 14.21
N GLN A 109 -2.60 33.15 15.22
CA GLN A 109 -2.45 33.51 16.63
C GLN A 109 -1.27 32.83 17.34
N VAL A 110 -0.58 31.90 16.69
CA VAL A 110 0.58 31.21 17.25
C VAL A 110 1.67 32.23 17.59
N GLY A 111 2.06 32.33 18.85
CA GLY A 111 2.98 33.35 19.36
C GLY A 111 4.40 32.85 19.63
N ASP A 112 4.55 31.55 19.87
CA ASP A 112 5.82 30.87 20.19
C ASP A 112 5.79 29.40 19.74
N VAL A 113 6.90 28.69 19.89
CA VAL A 113 6.99 27.26 19.54
C VAL A 113 6.06 26.39 20.40
N PRO A 114 5.89 26.58 21.71
CA PRO A 114 4.88 25.86 22.49
C PRO A 114 3.45 26.00 21.96
N ASP A 115 3.05 27.21 21.52
CA ASP A 115 1.74 27.41 20.90
C ASP A 115 1.60 26.63 19.58
N LEU A 116 2.65 26.64 18.76
CA LEU A 116 2.72 25.83 17.51
C LEU A 116 2.56 24.35 17.81
N LEU A 117 3.31 23.79 18.75
CA LEU A 117 3.27 22.38 19.13
C LEU A 117 1.86 21.96 19.63
N ARG A 118 1.26 22.82 20.45
CA ARG A 118 -0.11 22.58 20.95
C ARG A 118 -1.12 22.54 19.82
N LEU A 119 -0.98 23.45 18.86
CA LEU A 119 -1.90 23.52 17.74
C LEU A 119 -1.71 22.35 16.77
N VAL A 120 -0.46 21.97 16.46
CA VAL A 120 -0.15 20.81 15.61
C VAL A 120 -0.73 19.54 16.22
N GLY A 121 -0.52 19.25 17.52
CA GLY A 121 -1.09 18.05 18.16
C GLY A 121 -2.63 18.04 18.17
N SER A 122 -3.26 19.21 18.39
CA SER A 122 -4.72 19.32 18.32
C SER A 122 -5.26 19.13 16.88
N PHE A 123 -4.54 19.60 15.88
CA PHE A 123 -4.95 19.52 14.47
C PHE A 123 -4.73 18.12 13.89
N GLU A 124 -3.65 17.44 14.28
CA GLU A 124 -3.36 16.06 13.89
C GLU A 124 -4.52 15.14 14.23
N LYS A 125 -5.06 15.23 15.44
CA LYS A 125 -6.28 14.51 15.85
C LYS A 125 -7.48 14.80 14.95
N GLN A 126 -7.53 15.95 14.29
CA GLN A 126 -8.62 16.40 13.42
C GLN A 126 -8.35 16.12 11.93
N GLY A 127 -7.29 15.34 11.62
CA GLY A 127 -6.94 14.94 10.26
C GLY A 127 -6.08 15.93 9.49
N VAL A 128 -5.48 16.93 10.15
CA VAL A 128 -4.48 17.81 9.54
C VAL A 128 -3.12 17.11 9.62
N ALA A 129 -2.40 17.06 8.50
CA ALA A 129 -1.08 16.45 8.46
C ALA A 129 -0.08 17.17 9.40
N SER A 130 0.73 16.38 10.09
CA SER A 130 1.70 16.82 11.10
C SER A 130 3.14 16.69 10.58
N PHE A 131 4.12 17.20 11.33
CA PHE A 131 5.55 16.99 11.06
C PHE A 131 6.04 15.60 11.47
N VAL A 132 5.28 14.86 12.28
CA VAL A 132 5.44 13.42 12.54
C VAL A 132 4.13 12.74 12.22
N GLN A 133 4.19 11.46 11.85
CA GLN A 133 3.02 10.60 11.73
C GLN A 133 2.95 9.72 12.98
N LEU A 134 1.80 9.71 13.62
CA LEU A 134 1.53 8.88 14.79
C LEU A 134 0.60 7.74 14.40
N PHE A 135 0.99 6.51 14.72
CA PHE A 135 0.11 5.35 14.60
C PHE A 135 0.34 4.36 15.74
N VAL A 136 -0.55 3.41 15.91
CA VAL A 136 -0.48 2.36 16.92
C VAL A 136 -0.43 1.02 16.23
N ASP A 137 0.54 0.19 16.62
CA ASP A 137 0.65 -1.18 16.15
C ASP A 137 1.18 -2.06 17.30
N ASN A 138 1.23 -3.37 17.09
CA ASN A 138 1.87 -4.26 18.07
C ASN A 138 3.39 -3.97 18.13
N ASP A 139 3.94 -4.13 19.34
CA ASP A 139 5.36 -3.90 19.60
C ASP A 139 6.20 -5.03 18.98
N PRO A 140 7.10 -4.74 18.03
CA PRO A 140 7.98 -5.76 17.45
C PRO A 140 8.82 -6.53 18.47
N GLY A 141 9.15 -5.94 19.60
CA GLY A 141 9.88 -6.59 20.69
C GLY A 141 8.98 -7.42 21.62
N ASP A 142 7.69 -7.11 21.68
CA ASP A 142 6.67 -7.83 22.46
C ASP A 142 5.30 -7.80 21.75
N PRO A 143 5.06 -8.70 20.77
CA PRO A 143 3.88 -8.66 19.91
C PRO A 143 2.53 -8.83 20.64
N GLU A 144 2.53 -9.12 21.93
CA GLU A 144 1.31 -9.25 22.73
C GLU A 144 0.84 -7.91 23.35
N ARG A 145 1.49 -6.79 22.99
CA ARG A 145 1.08 -5.45 23.41
C ARG A 145 1.11 -4.46 22.24
N TYR A 146 0.30 -3.43 22.32
CA TYR A 146 0.34 -2.28 21.44
C TYR A 146 1.33 -1.22 21.93
N VAL A 147 1.96 -0.49 21.01
CA VAL A 147 2.83 0.65 21.26
C VAL A 147 2.57 1.77 20.24
N VAL A 148 2.87 3.01 20.63
CA VAL A 148 2.83 4.15 19.72
C VAL A 148 4.10 4.19 18.88
N PHE A 149 3.93 4.36 17.58
CA PHE A 149 4.99 4.66 16.62
C PHE A 149 4.97 6.13 16.25
N LEU A 150 6.16 6.70 16.13
CA LEU A 150 6.38 8.03 15.57
C LEU A 150 7.28 7.90 14.35
N GLU A 151 6.79 8.40 13.22
CA GLU A 151 7.45 8.33 11.91
C GLU A 151 7.63 9.73 11.35
N GLN A 152 8.69 9.93 10.55
CA GLN A 152 8.97 11.19 9.86
C GLN A 152 7.80 11.63 8.98
N GLY A 153 7.54 12.95 8.93
CA GLY A 153 6.44 13.54 8.18
C GLY A 153 6.70 14.99 7.77
N GLY A 154 5.65 15.68 7.39
CA GLY A 154 5.67 17.13 7.15
C GLY A 154 6.00 17.57 5.73
N LEU A 155 6.24 16.65 4.80
CA LEU A 155 6.50 16.95 3.39
C LEU A 155 5.22 16.95 2.57
N GLY A 156 5.16 17.76 1.52
CA GLY A 156 4.04 17.81 0.59
C GLY A 156 4.31 17.10 -0.74
N LEU A 157 5.58 16.86 -1.09
CA LEU A 157 6.01 16.03 -2.22
C LEU A 157 6.14 14.56 -1.78
N PRO A 158 6.13 13.60 -2.72
CA PRO A 158 6.03 12.18 -2.42
C PRO A 158 7.16 11.58 -1.58
N ASP A 159 8.37 12.13 -1.70
CA ASP A 159 9.59 11.61 -1.06
C ASP A 159 10.64 12.71 -0.90
N GLU A 160 11.60 12.54 0.02
CA GLU A 160 12.68 13.49 0.27
C GLU A 160 13.52 13.78 -0.98
N SER A 161 13.69 12.80 -1.86
CA SER A 161 14.45 12.91 -3.10
C SER A 161 13.88 13.96 -4.06
N TYR A 162 12.56 14.20 -4.03
CA TYR A 162 11.90 15.23 -4.82
C TYR A 162 12.40 16.65 -4.49
N TYR A 163 12.88 16.87 -3.27
CA TYR A 163 13.38 18.18 -2.84
C TYR A 163 14.84 18.44 -3.27
N ARG A 164 15.64 17.41 -3.58
CA ARG A 164 17.07 17.52 -3.83
C ARG A 164 17.55 17.09 -5.22
N GLU A 165 16.87 16.11 -5.86
CA GLU A 165 17.36 15.57 -7.12
C GLU A 165 17.01 16.47 -8.31
N GLU A 166 17.96 16.65 -9.24
CA GLU A 166 17.82 17.53 -10.40
C GLU A 166 16.68 17.11 -11.33
N LYS A 167 16.47 15.80 -11.48
CA LYS A 167 15.37 15.24 -12.31
C LYS A 167 13.97 15.72 -11.89
N PHE A 168 13.79 16.17 -10.63
CA PHE A 168 12.52 16.66 -10.09
C PHE A 168 12.41 18.20 -10.02
N GLU A 169 13.33 18.95 -10.64
CA GLU A 169 13.30 20.42 -10.62
C GLU A 169 11.99 21.01 -11.18
N SER A 170 11.47 20.44 -12.26
CA SER A 170 10.19 20.86 -12.84
C SER A 170 9.01 20.61 -11.89
N VAL A 171 9.02 19.50 -11.16
CA VAL A 171 8.01 19.16 -10.16
C VAL A 171 8.06 20.15 -8.99
N ARG A 172 9.27 20.48 -8.49
CA ARG A 172 9.44 21.49 -7.42
C ARG A 172 8.91 22.86 -7.85
N THR A 173 9.19 23.26 -9.08
CA THR A 173 8.69 24.54 -9.62
C THR A 173 7.17 24.56 -9.68
N ALA A 174 6.55 23.49 -10.15
CA ALA A 174 5.10 23.33 -10.17
C ALA A 174 4.51 23.30 -8.76
N TYR A 175 5.21 22.67 -7.80
CA TYR A 175 4.78 22.58 -6.41
C TYR A 175 4.72 23.97 -5.74
N VAL A 176 5.72 24.83 -5.93
CA VAL A 176 5.68 26.22 -5.42
C VAL A 176 4.45 26.96 -5.94
N ALA A 177 4.19 26.88 -7.26
CA ALA A 177 3.02 27.51 -7.87
C ALA A 177 1.69 26.95 -7.36
N PHE A 178 1.65 25.65 -7.11
CA PHE A 178 0.49 24.98 -6.52
C PHE A 178 0.21 25.47 -5.08
N VAL A 179 1.24 25.51 -4.21
CA VAL A 179 1.09 26.02 -2.84
C VAL A 179 0.64 27.48 -2.85
N GLU A 180 1.23 28.34 -3.71
CA GLU A 180 0.80 29.73 -3.89
C GLU A 180 -0.69 29.82 -4.26
N THR A 181 -1.12 29.05 -5.25
CA THR A 181 -2.53 29.02 -5.69
C THR A 181 -3.47 28.64 -4.56
N MET A 182 -3.15 27.57 -3.83
CA MET A 182 -4.00 27.04 -2.77
C MET A 182 -4.10 28.01 -1.58
N LEU A 183 -3.00 28.61 -1.16
CA LEU A 183 -3.00 29.62 -0.09
C LEU A 183 -3.76 30.89 -0.51
N GLY A 184 -3.67 31.28 -1.79
CA GLY A 184 -4.45 32.38 -2.36
C GLY A 184 -5.96 32.09 -2.37
N LEU A 185 -6.37 30.89 -2.78
CA LEU A 185 -7.77 30.42 -2.71
C LEU A 185 -8.31 30.41 -1.27
N ALA A 186 -7.46 30.09 -0.29
CA ALA A 186 -7.80 30.14 1.12
C ALA A 186 -7.95 31.58 1.67
N GLY A 187 -7.62 32.60 0.86
CA GLY A 187 -7.72 34.02 1.22
C GLY A 187 -6.57 34.53 2.09
N LEU A 188 -5.42 33.86 2.05
CA LEU A 188 -4.24 34.28 2.80
C LEU A 188 -3.45 35.33 2.00
N ASP A 189 -3.07 36.42 2.66
CA ASP A 189 -2.26 37.47 2.06
C ASP A 189 -0.83 36.97 1.79
N ASP A 190 -0.12 37.59 0.83
CA ASP A 190 1.27 37.24 0.44
C ASP A 190 1.44 35.76 0.07
N ALA A 191 0.48 35.18 -0.66
CA ALA A 191 0.48 33.75 -1.00
C ALA A 191 1.79 33.29 -1.65
N ALA A 192 2.39 34.09 -2.53
CA ALA A 192 3.67 33.80 -3.17
C ALA A 192 4.83 33.74 -2.16
N GLY A 193 4.91 34.72 -1.24
CA GLY A 193 5.93 34.74 -0.20
C GLY A 193 5.76 33.58 0.78
N ARG A 194 4.51 33.28 1.17
CA ARG A 194 4.19 32.13 2.02
C ARG A 194 4.58 30.81 1.35
N ALA A 195 4.22 30.60 0.08
CA ALA A 195 4.59 29.39 -0.68
C ALA A 195 6.11 29.20 -0.74
N ALA A 196 6.87 30.27 -0.99
CA ALA A 196 8.32 30.19 -1.00
C ALA A 196 8.89 29.78 0.37
N ARG A 197 8.34 30.30 1.49
CA ARG A 197 8.75 29.92 2.86
C ARG A 197 8.37 28.48 3.19
N VAL A 198 7.18 28.03 2.82
CA VAL A 198 6.73 26.63 3.00
C VAL A 198 7.69 25.67 2.32
N VAL A 199 7.95 25.85 1.01
CA VAL A 199 8.80 24.94 0.25
C VAL A 199 10.25 24.99 0.71
N ALA A 200 10.75 26.18 1.14
CA ALA A 200 12.08 26.28 1.75
C ALA A 200 12.16 25.48 3.07
N LEU A 201 11.16 25.59 3.95
CA LEU A 201 11.13 24.84 5.19
C LEU A 201 11.00 23.32 4.94
N GLU A 202 10.14 22.89 4.02
CA GLU A 202 10.03 21.48 3.64
C GLU A 202 11.33 20.95 3.03
N THR A 203 12.06 21.77 2.26
CA THR A 203 13.37 21.41 1.69
C THR A 203 14.39 21.15 2.80
N GLU A 204 14.44 22.01 3.82
CA GLU A 204 15.32 21.77 4.97
C GLU A 204 14.86 20.53 5.77
N LEU A 205 13.57 20.39 6.02
CA LEU A 205 13.01 19.23 6.71
C LEU A 205 13.34 17.92 5.98
N ALA A 206 13.26 17.91 4.64
CA ALA A 206 13.63 16.78 3.80
C ALA A 206 15.10 16.35 3.96
N THR A 207 16.01 17.27 4.34
CA THR A 207 17.41 16.90 4.61
C THR A 207 17.59 16.04 5.85
N HIS A 208 16.59 15.99 6.72
CA HIS A 208 16.57 15.16 7.93
C HIS A 208 15.79 13.84 7.75
N HIS A 209 15.05 13.70 6.65
CA HIS A 209 14.34 12.47 6.33
C HIS A 209 15.31 11.35 5.95
N TRP A 210 14.95 10.16 6.35
CA TRP A 210 15.57 8.93 5.82
C TRP A 210 14.97 8.63 4.45
N SER A 211 15.76 7.99 3.59
CA SER A 211 15.27 7.53 2.29
C SER A 211 14.31 6.35 2.42
N ASN A 212 13.45 6.14 1.41
CA ASN A 212 12.53 5.01 1.34
C ASN A 212 13.22 3.65 1.51
N VAL A 213 14.46 3.49 1.07
CA VAL A 213 15.26 2.27 1.30
C VAL A 213 15.60 2.11 2.79
N ALA A 214 16.03 3.18 3.45
CA ALA A 214 16.42 3.13 4.85
C ALA A 214 15.23 2.91 5.79
N THR A 215 14.05 3.48 5.48
CA THR A 215 12.84 3.33 6.30
C THR A 215 12.21 1.94 6.21
N ARG A 216 12.60 1.11 5.22
CA ARG A 216 12.19 -0.30 5.14
C ARG A 216 12.89 -1.19 6.15
N ASP A 217 14.07 -0.82 6.65
CA ASP A 217 14.85 -1.66 7.57
C ASP A 217 14.18 -1.72 8.96
N SER A 218 13.54 -2.84 9.26
CA SER A 218 12.83 -3.08 10.52
C SER A 218 13.74 -2.99 11.75
N ASP A 219 15.01 -3.40 11.65
CA ASP A 219 15.95 -3.27 12.76
C ASP A 219 16.34 -1.82 13.01
N ALA A 220 16.60 -1.05 11.93
CA ALA A 220 16.98 0.35 12.04
C ALA A 220 15.83 1.25 12.52
N THR A 221 14.59 0.89 12.17
CA THR A 221 13.37 1.67 12.51
C THR A 221 12.70 1.23 13.82
N TYR A 222 13.14 0.16 14.45
CA TYR A 222 12.64 -0.24 15.76
C TYR A 222 13.49 0.35 16.90
N ASN A 223 13.14 1.56 17.32
CA ASN A 223 13.82 2.28 18.41
C ASN A 223 12.82 2.54 19.55
N LEU A 224 12.47 1.48 20.28
CA LEU A 224 11.62 1.59 21.47
C LEU A 224 12.36 2.30 22.59
N GLN A 225 11.78 3.35 23.12
CA GLN A 225 12.37 4.15 24.19
C GLN A 225 11.31 4.81 25.09
N PRO A 226 11.64 5.11 26.36
CA PRO A 226 10.79 5.94 27.20
C PRO A 226 10.61 7.33 26.62
N TRP A 227 9.45 7.94 26.84
CA TRP A 227 9.19 9.33 26.42
C TRP A 227 10.27 10.31 26.88
N SER A 228 10.84 10.11 28.07
CA SER A 228 11.91 10.98 28.60
C SER A 228 13.18 10.97 27.74
N GLU A 229 13.49 9.88 27.06
CA GLU A 229 14.63 9.77 26.15
C GLU A 229 14.35 10.50 24.83
N LEU A 230 13.16 10.31 24.26
CA LEU A 230 12.69 11.08 23.12
C LEU A 230 12.72 12.59 23.41
N ALA A 231 12.17 13.02 24.53
CA ALA A 231 12.18 14.42 24.93
C ALA A 231 13.61 14.99 25.09
N ALA A 232 14.55 14.19 25.57
CA ALA A 232 15.95 14.59 25.68
C ALA A 232 16.65 14.72 24.32
N SER A 233 16.26 13.93 23.30
CA SER A 233 16.79 13.99 21.95
C SER A 233 16.35 15.26 21.20
N ALA A 234 15.21 15.84 21.57
CA ALA A 234 14.65 17.08 21.01
C ALA A 234 15.15 18.32 21.81
N ALA A 235 16.46 18.47 21.93
CA ALA A 235 17.07 19.51 22.77
C ALA A 235 16.56 20.93 22.44
N GLY A 236 16.02 21.62 23.45
CA GLY A 236 15.47 22.97 23.33
C GLY A 236 13.98 23.04 22.99
N VAL A 237 13.32 21.92 22.72
CA VAL A 237 11.90 21.83 22.40
C VAL A 237 11.18 20.99 23.43
N ASP A 238 10.08 21.50 24.00
CA ASP A 238 9.22 20.72 24.90
C ASP A 238 8.15 19.96 24.12
N LEU A 239 8.50 18.77 23.63
CA LEU A 239 7.58 17.91 22.89
C LEU A 239 6.37 17.43 23.74
N ALA A 240 6.41 17.57 25.09
CA ALA A 240 5.27 17.23 25.93
C ALA A 240 4.06 18.11 25.62
N VAL A 241 4.28 19.35 25.16
CA VAL A 241 3.18 20.25 24.74
C VAL A 241 2.39 19.67 23.55
N TRP A 242 3.08 19.12 22.55
CA TRP A 242 2.44 18.42 21.42
C TRP A 242 1.73 17.15 21.89
N ARG A 243 2.41 16.31 22.66
CA ARG A 243 1.86 15.07 23.21
C ARG A 243 0.57 15.30 24.00
N ASP A 244 0.59 16.29 24.90
CA ASP A 244 -0.55 16.58 25.76
C ASP A 244 -1.74 17.16 24.96
N ALA A 245 -1.46 17.85 23.84
CA ALA A 245 -2.48 18.37 22.93
C ALA A 245 -3.20 17.30 22.11
N VAL A 246 -2.58 16.15 21.93
CA VAL A 246 -3.20 14.95 21.28
C VAL A 246 -4.34 14.39 22.15
N GLN A 247 -4.34 14.66 23.46
CA GLN A 247 -5.36 14.20 24.42
C GLN A 247 -5.52 12.67 24.47
N ALA A 248 -4.41 11.96 24.40
CA ALA A 248 -4.38 10.51 24.54
C ALA A 248 -4.73 10.05 25.98
N PRO A 249 -5.20 8.80 26.15
CA PRO A 249 -5.33 8.18 27.47
C PRO A 249 -4.01 8.22 28.27
N ALA A 250 -4.11 8.20 29.59
CA ALA A 250 -2.91 8.18 30.45
C ALA A 250 -2.07 6.91 30.18
N GLY A 251 -0.76 7.07 30.10
CA GLY A 251 0.18 5.96 29.85
C GLY A 251 0.43 5.66 28.36
N THR A 252 -0.34 6.24 27.44
CA THR A 252 -0.18 6.01 25.99
C THR A 252 1.24 6.26 25.50
N PHE A 253 1.90 7.28 26.02
CA PHE A 253 3.25 7.68 25.63
C PHE A 253 4.33 7.35 26.67
N ASP A 254 4.10 6.39 27.56
CA ASP A 254 5.14 6.00 28.52
C ASP A 254 6.38 5.48 27.79
N GLU A 255 6.16 4.69 26.74
CA GLU A 255 7.16 4.23 25.77
C GLU A 255 6.66 4.49 24.35
N VAL A 256 7.58 4.76 23.43
CA VAL A 256 7.30 4.99 22.02
C VAL A 256 8.37 4.36 21.15
N VAL A 257 8.00 3.88 19.97
CA VAL A 257 8.94 3.52 18.92
C VAL A 257 9.17 4.74 18.04
N VAL A 258 10.40 5.24 18.00
CA VAL A 258 10.81 6.33 17.11
C VAL A 258 11.46 5.71 15.89
N ARG A 259 10.78 5.76 14.75
CA ARG A 259 11.27 5.08 13.53
C ARG A 259 12.55 5.71 13.00
N GLU A 260 12.62 7.03 12.98
CA GLU A 260 13.78 7.80 12.48
C GLU A 260 14.31 8.76 13.56
N PRO A 261 15.15 8.29 14.51
CA PRO A 261 15.60 9.12 15.65
C PRO A 261 16.34 10.40 15.24
N SER A 262 17.15 10.35 14.16
CA SER A 262 17.87 11.52 13.67
C SER A 262 16.93 12.58 13.07
N PHE A 263 15.79 12.19 12.55
CA PHE A 263 14.76 13.12 12.07
C PHE A 263 14.22 13.97 13.22
N VAL A 264 13.91 13.36 14.37
CA VAL A 264 13.39 14.10 15.54
C VAL A 264 14.39 15.16 16.02
N SER A 265 15.67 14.82 16.06
CA SER A 265 16.73 15.77 16.43
C SER A 265 16.88 16.90 15.41
N GLY A 266 16.77 16.58 14.12
CA GLY A 266 16.79 17.57 13.03
C GLY A 266 15.58 18.51 13.09
N LEU A 267 14.39 17.96 13.24
CA LEU A 267 13.14 18.71 13.42
C LEU A 267 13.24 19.67 14.62
N ALA A 268 13.75 19.21 15.77
CA ALA A 268 13.91 20.06 16.94
C ALA A 268 14.82 21.26 16.68
N GLY A 269 15.86 21.09 15.86
CA GLY A 269 16.74 22.19 15.42
C GLY A 269 16.05 23.26 14.56
N LEU A 270 14.93 22.90 13.89
CA LEU A 270 14.14 23.82 13.08
C LEU A 270 12.99 24.48 13.88
N LEU A 271 12.61 23.92 15.03
CA LEU A 271 11.53 24.42 15.89
C LEU A 271 12.05 25.49 16.84
N VAL A 272 12.31 26.68 16.29
CA VAL A 272 12.80 27.85 17.04
C VAL A 272 11.90 29.08 16.76
N ASP A 273 11.79 29.99 17.74
CA ASP A 273 10.89 31.14 17.66
C ASP A 273 11.24 32.08 16.49
N GLU A 274 12.50 32.16 16.08
CA GLU A 274 12.93 32.95 14.94
C GLU A 274 12.32 32.46 13.61
N ARG A 275 11.90 31.21 13.54
CA ARG A 275 11.29 30.57 12.35
C ARG A 275 9.76 30.45 12.44
N LEU A 276 9.13 31.03 13.45
CA LEU A 276 7.67 30.98 13.60
C LEU A 276 6.90 31.45 12.35
N PRO A 277 7.33 32.51 11.62
CA PRO A 277 6.63 32.89 10.39
C PRO A 277 6.58 31.74 9.35
N GLU A 278 7.68 30.99 9.19
CA GLU A 278 7.77 29.85 8.28
C GLU A 278 6.85 28.69 8.74
N TRP A 279 6.86 28.40 10.05
CA TRP A 279 6.03 27.35 10.64
C TRP A 279 4.53 27.68 10.61
N ARG A 280 4.13 28.94 10.75
CA ARG A 280 2.73 29.35 10.58
C ARG A 280 2.30 29.16 9.13
N ASP A 281 3.12 29.55 8.16
CA ASP A 281 2.83 29.34 6.74
C ASP A 281 2.75 27.84 6.41
N TRP A 282 3.68 27.03 6.93
CA TRP A 282 3.64 25.59 6.79
C TRP A 282 2.38 24.98 7.39
N LEU A 283 1.99 25.34 8.61
CA LEU A 283 0.79 24.79 9.23
C LEU A 283 -0.49 25.26 8.51
N SER A 284 -0.53 26.50 8.03
CA SER A 284 -1.61 26.99 7.17
C SER A 284 -1.70 26.15 5.88
N TRP A 285 -0.56 25.84 5.27
CA TRP A 285 -0.48 24.94 4.12
C TRP A 285 -0.99 23.54 4.45
N GLN A 286 -0.57 22.94 5.58
CA GLN A 286 -1.08 21.63 5.99
C GLN A 286 -2.60 21.62 6.19
N VAL A 287 -3.18 22.67 6.80
CA VAL A 287 -4.63 22.82 6.91
C VAL A 287 -5.29 22.84 5.52
N VAL A 288 -4.84 23.69 4.62
CA VAL A 288 -5.44 23.80 3.29
C VAL A 288 -5.30 22.49 2.50
N ARG A 289 -4.12 21.88 2.52
CA ARG A 289 -3.83 20.63 1.80
C ARG A 289 -4.68 19.46 2.29
N SER A 290 -4.81 19.31 3.60
CA SER A 290 -5.54 18.17 4.20
C SER A 290 -7.03 18.18 3.85
N PHE A 291 -7.62 19.36 3.61
CA PHE A 291 -9.03 19.46 3.26
C PHE A 291 -9.31 19.79 1.78
N ALA A 292 -8.29 19.98 0.96
CA ALA A 292 -8.42 20.44 -0.44
C ALA A 292 -9.44 19.65 -1.26
N ALA A 293 -9.46 18.32 -1.12
CA ALA A 293 -10.35 17.42 -1.86
C ALA A 293 -11.85 17.58 -1.50
N TYR A 294 -12.15 18.25 -0.41
CA TYR A 294 -13.48 18.42 0.18
C TYR A 294 -14.01 19.85 0.10
N LEU A 295 -13.27 20.75 -0.53
CA LEU A 295 -13.65 22.17 -0.71
C LEU A 295 -14.28 22.43 -2.08
N SER A 296 -14.46 23.71 -2.44
CA SER A 296 -15.01 24.12 -3.73
C SER A 296 -14.17 23.65 -4.92
N SER A 297 -14.78 23.71 -6.11
CA SER A 297 -14.18 23.22 -7.34
C SER A 297 -12.81 23.83 -7.63
N ASP A 298 -12.57 25.10 -7.29
CA ASP A 298 -11.28 25.75 -7.49
C ASP A 298 -10.15 25.06 -6.71
N PHE A 299 -10.41 24.65 -5.45
CA PHE A 299 -9.45 23.88 -4.65
C PHE A 299 -9.24 22.48 -5.20
N VAL A 300 -10.33 21.80 -5.55
CA VAL A 300 -10.29 20.43 -6.10
C VAL A 300 -9.52 20.42 -7.41
N GLU A 301 -9.76 21.38 -8.31
CA GLU A 301 -9.07 21.46 -9.59
C GLU A 301 -7.58 21.79 -9.40
N ALA A 302 -7.23 22.78 -8.57
CA ALA A 302 -5.82 23.09 -8.30
C ALA A 302 -5.08 21.91 -7.66
N ASN A 303 -5.72 21.19 -6.73
CA ASN A 303 -5.16 19.99 -6.13
C ASN A 303 -4.95 18.88 -7.16
N PHE A 304 -5.90 18.70 -8.08
CA PHE A 304 -5.79 17.72 -9.15
C PHE A 304 -4.74 18.12 -10.20
N ASP A 305 -4.62 19.40 -10.53
CA ASP A 305 -3.61 19.90 -11.47
C ASP A 305 -2.20 19.52 -11.03
N PHE A 306 -1.94 19.53 -9.73
CA PHE A 306 -0.65 19.14 -9.22
C PHE A 306 -0.54 17.62 -9.00
N TYR A 307 -1.35 17.03 -8.11
CA TYR A 307 -1.20 15.62 -7.73
C TYR A 307 -1.68 14.65 -8.82
N GLY A 308 -2.62 15.07 -9.66
CA GLY A 308 -3.11 14.28 -10.80
C GLY A 308 -2.33 14.55 -12.08
N ARG A 309 -2.48 15.74 -12.68
CA ARG A 309 -1.87 16.03 -13.98
C ARG A 309 -0.35 16.07 -13.95
N THR A 310 0.23 16.78 -12.98
CA THR A 310 1.69 16.96 -12.93
C THR A 310 2.41 15.71 -12.46
N LEU A 311 1.94 15.07 -11.37
CA LEU A 311 2.66 13.93 -10.79
C LEU A 311 2.35 12.59 -11.47
N THR A 312 1.13 12.40 -11.99
CA THR A 312 0.69 11.08 -12.51
C THR A 312 0.29 11.10 -13.98
N GLY A 313 0.31 12.26 -14.63
CA GLY A 313 -0.08 12.41 -16.03
C GLY A 313 -1.57 12.19 -16.30
N THR A 314 -2.43 12.13 -15.26
CA THR A 314 -3.87 11.89 -15.40
C THR A 314 -4.57 13.13 -15.96
N PRO A 315 -5.21 13.07 -17.14
CA PRO A 315 -5.74 14.28 -17.79
C PRO A 315 -7.03 14.83 -17.15
N VAL A 316 -7.89 13.97 -16.59
CA VAL A 316 -9.22 14.33 -16.09
C VAL A 316 -9.41 13.87 -14.65
N GLN A 317 -9.98 14.72 -13.81
CA GLN A 317 -10.33 14.38 -12.44
C GLN A 317 -11.41 13.29 -12.40
N ARG A 318 -11.29 12.34 -11.48
CA ARG A 318 -12.32 11.31 -11.23
C ARG A 318 -13.68 11.97 -10.95
N ALA A 319 -14.74 11.39 -11.49
CA ALA A 319 -16.11 11.84 -11.26
C ALA A 319 -16.40 12.02 -9.76
N ARG A 320 -17.20 13.06 -9.41
CA ARG A 320 -17.49 13.39 -8.01
C ARG A 320 -18.05 12.20 -7.21
N TRP A 321 -18.96 11.43 -7.82
CA TRP A 321 -19.52 10.27 -7.14
C TRP A 321 -18.45 9.20 -6.81
N LYS A 322 -17.46 8.96 -7.68
CA LYS A 322 -16.34 8.03 -7.41
C LYS A 322 -15.50 8.50 -6.22
N ARG A 323 -15.23 9.80 -6.14
CA ARG A 323 -14.54 10.42 -5.00
C ARG A 323 -15.37 10.34 -3.72
N GLY A 324 -16.70 10.47 -3.82
CA GLY A 324 -17.64 10.29 -2.72
C GLY A 324 -17.66 8.84 -2.22
N VAL A 325 -17.60 7.85 -3.10
CA VAL A 325 -17.44 6.44 -2.73
C VAL A 325 -16.16 6.25 -1.93
N SER A 326 -15.01 6.74 -2.44
CA SER A 326 -13.72 6.64 -1.72
C SER A 326 -13.76 7.31 -0.34
N PHE A 327 -14.47 8.44 -0.20
CA PHE A 327 -14.66 9.10 1.10
C PHE A 327 -15.45 8.22 2.07
N VAL A 328 -16.55 7.63 1.63
CA VAL A 328 -17.37 6.72 2.46
C VAL A 328 -16.58 5.48 2.85
N GLU A 329 -15.83 4.88 1.93
CA GLU A 329 -14.98 3.71 2.21
C GLU A 329 -13.89 4.03 3.24
N GLY A 330 -13.25 5.20 3.14
CA GLY A 330 -12.29 5.65 4.14
C GLY A 330 -12.90 5.85 5.54
N ALA A 331 -14.16 6.29 5.60
CA ALA A 331 -14.85 6.57 6.87
C ALA A 331 -15.52 5.33 7.49
N MET A 332 -16.20 4.51 6.67
CA MET A 332 -17.05 3.40 7.10
C MET A 332 -16.92 2.15 6.22
N GLY A 333 -15.73 1.86 5.72
CA GLY A 333 -15.50 0.81 4.75
C GLY A 333 -15.93 -0.59 5.19
N GLU A 334 -15.78 -0.96 6.47
CA GLU A 334 -16.26 -2.28 6.94
C GLU A 334 -17.78 -2.35 7.05
N ALA A 335 -18.48 -1.23 7.33
CA ALA A 335 -19.94 -1.22 7.32
C ALA A 335 -20.49 -1.51 5.90
N VAL A 336 -19.85 -0.93 4.88
CA VAL A 336 -20.13 -1.21 3.48
C VAL A 336 -19.71 -2.64 3.13
N GLY A 337 -18.51 -3.07 3.58
CA GLY A 337 -17.95 -4.38 3.34
C GLY A 337 -18.82 -5.53 3.84
N ARG A 338 -19.50 -5.36 4.97
CA ARG A 338 -20.46 -6.34 5.49
C ARG A 338 -21.59 -6.62 4.50
N ILE A 339 -22.16 -5.57 3.90
CA ILE A 339 -23.21 -5.71 2.89
C ILE A 339 -22.64 -6.28 1.58
N TYR A 340 -21.42 -5.84 1.21
CA TYR A 340 -20.73 -6.30 0.02
C TYR A 340 -20.54 -7.84 0.05
N VAL A 341 -20.01 -8.41 1.12
CA VAL A 341 -19.77 -9.85 1.19
C VAL A 341 -21.05 -10.67 1.22
N GLU A 342 -22.12 -10.17 1.85
CA GLU A 342 -23.44 -10.82 1.81
C GLU A 342 -23.97 -10.99 0.37
N ARG A 343 -23.60 -10.08 -0.55
CA ARG A 343 -24.11 -10.05 -1.93
C ARG A 343 -23.15 -10.67 -2.93
N HIS A 344 -21.85 -10.54 -2.72
CA HIS A 344 -20.82 -10.78 -3.76
C HIS A 344 -19.80 -11.87 -3.39
N PHE A 345 -19.84 -12.45 -2.20
CA PHE A 345 -18.89 -13.48 -1.80
C PHE A 345 -19.58 -14.81 -1.50
N ALA A 346 -19.38 -15.77 -2.40
CA ALA A 346 -20.00 -17.10 -2.26
C ALA A 346 -19.23 -17.99 -1.25
N PRO A 347 -19.91 -18.78 -0.39
CA PRO A 347 -19.23 -19.69 0.53
C PRO A 347 -18.34 -20.73 -0.16
N ALA A 348 -18.66 -21.13 -1.40
CA ALA A 348 -17.85 -22.06 -2.20
C ALA A 348 -16.46 -21.49 -2.53
N ALA A 349 -16.37 -20.20 -2.83
CA ALA A 349 -15.10 -19.54 -3.10
C ALA A 349 -14.17 -19.62 -1.88
N LYS A 350 -14.70 -19.43 -0.66
CA LYS A 350 -13.90 -19.57 0.57
C LYS A 350 -13.33 -20.98 0.71
N THR A 351 -14.13 -22.03 0.49
CA THR A 351 -13.66 -23.42 0.61
C THR A 351 -12.56 -23.74 -0.40
N ALA A 352 -12.73 -23.33 -1.65
CA ALA A 352 -11.71 -23.52 -2.68
C ALA A 352 -10.40 -22.78 -2.36
N MET A 353 -10.49 -21.60 -1.75
CA MET A 353 -9.34 -20.85 -1.28
C MET A 353 -8.64 -21.51 -0.08
N ASP A 354 -9.39 -22.07 0.87
CA ASP A 354 -8.81 -22.82 2.00
C ASP A 354 -7.97 -24.01 1.50
N ASP A 355 -8.45 -24.75 0.49
CA ASP A 355 -7.72 -25.86 -0.13
C ASP A 355 -6.44 -25.37 -0.86
N LEU A 356 -6.53 -24.23 -1.54
CA LEU A 356 -5.43 -23.63 -2.29
C LEU A 356 -4.32 -23.16 -1.33
N VAL A 357 -4.69 -22.48 -0.25
CA VAL A 357 -3.77 -22.07 0.82
C VAL A 357 -3.09 -23.28 1.46
N ALA A 358 -3.83 -24.35 1.75
CA ALA A 358 -3.25 -25.55 2.34
C ALA A 358 -2.19 -26.19 1.44
N ASN A 359 -2.41 -26.26 0.13
CA ASN A 359 -1.43 -26.76 -0.83
C ASN A 359 -0.20 -25.86 -0.91
N LEU A 360 -0.37 -24.54 -0.84
CA LEU A 360 0.76 -23.59 -0.85
C LEU A 360 1.61 -23.70 0.42
N VAL A 361 0.99 -23.79 1.59
CA VAL A 361 1.72 -24.01 2.86
C VAL A 361 2.49 -25.33 2.81
N GLU A 362 1.90 -26.38 2.27
CA GLU A 362 2.59 -27.67 2.12
C GLU A 362 3.75 -27.59 1.12
N ALA A 363 3.58 -26.89 -0.01
CA ALA A 363 4.66 -26.65 -0.98
C ALA A 363 5.82 -25.85 -0.35
N TYR A 364 5.52 -24.79 0.41
CA TYR A 364 6.54 -24.07 1.20
C TYR A 364 7.27 -24.98 2.17
N ARG A 365 6.54 -25.84 2.89
CA ARG A 365 7.12 -26.83 3.82
C ARG A 365 8.10 -27.75 3.12
N GLN A 366 7.73 -28.29 1.95
CA GLN A 366 8.57 -29.17 1.17
C GLN A 366 9.81 -28.44 0.65
N SER A 367 9.65 -27.23 0.11
CA SER A 367 10.76 -26.42 -0.37
C SER A 367 11.75 -26.10 0.76
N ILE A 368 11.31 -25.50 1.86
CA ILE A 368 12.16 -25.17 3.03
C ILE A 368 12.93 -26.40 3.51
N THR A 369 12.30 -27.58 3.52
CA THR A 369 12.92 -28.83 3.92
C THR A 369 14.09 -29.24 3.01
N GLN A 370 14.06 -28.85 1.73
CA GLN A 370 15.03 -29.25 0.71
C GLN A 370 16.11 -28.19 0.42
N LEU A 371 16.00 -26.96 0.97
CA LEU A 371 16.95 -25.88 0.73
C LEU A 371 18.37 -26.29 1.14
N SER A 372 19.29 -26.28 0.18
CA SER A 372 20.68 -26.70 0.39
C SER A 372 21.56 -25.65 1.08
N TRP A 373 21.18 -24.38 0.99
CA TRP A 373 21.94 -23.27 1.58
C TRP A 373 21.63 -23.04 3.05
N MET A 374 20.52 -23.60 3.58
CA MET A 374 20.04 -23.40 4.94
C MET A 374 20.43 -24.56 5.84
N THR A 375 20.99 -24.26 7.03
CA THR A 375 21.30 -25.26 8.05
C THR A 375 20.02 -25.83 8.69
N ASP A 376 20.14 -27.00 9.34
CA ASP A 376 19.00 -27.65 10.01
C ASP A 376 18.41 -26.80 11.12
N GLU A 377 19.22 -25.99 11.81
CA GLU A 377 18.77 -25.11 12.89
C GLU A 377 17.83 -24.02 12.36
N THR A 378 18.24 -23.25 11.35
CA THR A 378 17.42 -22.20 10.73
C THR A 378 16.21 -22.79 10.04
N ARG A 379 16.37 -23.94 9.35
CA ARG A 379 15.28 -24.67 8.69
C ARG A 379 14.17 -25.04 9.66
N GLN A 380 14.50 -25.56 10.86
CA GLN A 380 13.50 -25.90 11.85
C GLN A 380 12.70 -24.66 12.29
N ARG A 381 13.37 -23.52 12.52
CA ARG A 381 12.72 -22.28 12.92
C ARG A 381 11.85 -21.70 11.80
N ALA A 382 12.28 -21.80 10.54
CA ALA A 382 11.47 -21.43 9.39
C ALA A 382 10.19 -22.28 9.30
N LEU A 383 10.29 -23.59 9.52
CA LEU A 383 9.13 -24.49 9.56
C LEU A 383 8.20 -24.20 10.75
N GLU A 384 8.75 -23.88 11.93
CA GLU A 384 7.97 -23.45 13.10
C GLU A 384 7.21 -22.15 12.83
N LYS A 385 7.83 -21.21 12.11
CA LYS A 385 7.16 -19.97 11.68
C LYS A 385 6.03 -20.27 10.69
N LEU A 386 6.28 -21.11 9.69
CA LEU A 386 5.28 -21.51 8.71
C LEU A 386 4.08 -22.23 9.37
N ASP A 387 4.32 -23.04 10.41
CA ASP A 387 3.25 -23.73 11.17
C ASP A 387 2.34 -22.77 11.94
N LYS A 388 2.81 -21.55 12.22
CA LYS A 388 2.06 -20.53 12.95
C LYS A 388 1.37 -19.51 12.05
N PHE A 389 1.50 -19.63 10.71
CA PHE A 389 0.79 -18.75 9.79
C PHE A 389 -0.72 -18.83 9.97
N THR A 390 -1.35 -17.67 10.06
CA THR A 390 -2.81 -17.56 10.17
C THR A 390 -3.39 -17.01 8.86
N PRO A 391 -4.10 -17.81 8.05
CA PRO A 391 -4.79 -17.29 6.88
C PRO A 391 -6.14 -16.67 7.25
N LYS A 392 -6.42 -15.48 6.72
CA LYS A 392 -7.71 -14.78 6.81
C LYS A 392 -8.28 -14.58 5.41
N ILE A 393 -9.43 -15.19 5.11
CA ILE A 393 -9.98 -15.23 3.76
C ILE A 393 -11.39 -14.64 3.75
N GLY A 394 -11.61 -13.69 2.85
CA GLY A 394 -12.89 -13.12 2.51
C GLY A 394 -13.25 -11.87 3.33
N TYR A 395 -13.47 -12.03 4.63
CA TYR A 395 -13.96 -10.95 5.49
C TYR A 395 -13.69 -11.22 6.98
N PRO A 396 -13.67 -10.15 7.82
CA PRO A 396 -13.40 -10.26 9.25
C PRO A 396 -14.56 -10.97 9.98
N VAL A 397 -14.21 -11.75 11.00
CA VAL A 397 -15.21 -12.40 11.89
C VAL A 397 -15.84 -11.41 12.86
N LYS A 398 -15.17 -10.29 13.14
CA LYS A 398 -15.62 -9.20 14.00
C LYS A 398 -15.58 -7.91 13.20
N TRP A 399 -16.74 -7.30 13.05
CA TRP A 399 -16.89 -6.03 12.33
C TRP A 399 -16.60 -4.83 13.22
N ARG A 400 -16.06 -3.79 12.64
CA ARG A 400 -15.75 -2.52 13.30
C ARG A 400 -17.03 -1.81 13.78
N ASP A 401 -17.00 -1.27 14.99
CA ASP A 401 -18.09 -0.47 15.56
C ASP A 401 -17.95 1.01 15.14
N TYR A 402 -18.99 1.55 14.52
CA TYR A 402 -19.08 2.93 14.09
C TYR A 402 -20.09 3.75 14.95
N SER A 403 -20.47 3.26 16.12
CA SER A 403 -21.45 3.94 16.99
C SER A 403 -21.00 5.34 17.40
N ALA A 404 -19.69 5.52 17.67
CA ALA A 404 -19.12 6.80 18.07
C ALA A 404 -19.02 7.83 16.93
N LEU A 405 -19.13 7.42 15.67
CA LEU A 405 -19.04 8.33 14.54
C LEU A 405 -20.37 9.10 14.40
N GLU A 406 -20.31 10.42 14.57
CA GLU A 406 -21.43 11.31 14.27
C GLU A 406 -21.30 11.83 12.83
N VAL A 407 -22.42 11.79 12.09
CA VAL A 407 -22.49 12.20 10.68
C VAL A 407 -23.63 13.17 10.49
N ASP A 408 -23.36 14.28 9.79
CA ASP A 408 -24.35 15.27 9.34
C ASP A 408 -24.33 15.35 7.80
N ALA A 409 -25.45 15.00 7.17
CA ALA A 409 -25.62 15.04 5.72
C ALA A 409 -25.38 16.44 5.09
N SER A 410 -25.31 17.49 5.91
CA SER A 410 -25.12 18.88 5.46
C SER A 410 -23.76 19.48 5.83
N ASP A 411 -22.86 18.74 6.49
CA ASP A 411 -21.54 19.25 6.93
C ASP A 411 -20.40 18.33 6.51
N LEU A 412 -19.93 18.46 5.27
CA LEU A 412 -18.85 17.63 4.74
C LEU A 412 -17.54 17.76 5.54
N ILE A 413 -17.09 19.00 5.83
CA ILE A 413 -15.83 19.20 6.56
C ILE A 413 -15.97 18.73 8.03
N GLY A 414 -17.14 18.91 8.65
CA GLY A 414 -17.44 18.34 9.96
C GLY A 414 -17.35 16.82 9.95
N ASN A 415 -17.89 16.15 8.93
CA ASN A 415 -17.80 14.70 8.77
C ASN A 415 -16.35 14.23 8.57
N VAL A 416 -15.54 14.91 7.75
CA VAL A 416 -14.12 14.62 7.55
C VAL A 416 -13.36 14.71 8.87
N ARG A 417 -13.62 15.73 9.68
CA ARG A 417 -12.99 15.89 10.99
C ARG A 417 -13.50 14.88 12.03
N SER A 418 -14.81 14.60 12.04
CA SER A 418 -15.42 13.62 12.94
C SER A 418 -14.83 12.22 12.73
N GLN A 419 -14.73 11.77 11.48
CA GLN A 419 -14.12 10.48 11.18
C GLN A 419 -12.63 10.41 11.60
N ALA A 420 -11.88 11.50 11.39
CA ALA A 420 -10.47 11.56 11.79
C ALA A 420 -10.32 11.43 13.31
N VAL A 421 -11.12 12.21 14.09
CA VAL A 421 -11.12 12.15 15.56
C VAL A 421 -11.48 10.75 16.06
N VAL A 422 -12.55 10.14 15.53
CA VAL A 422 -13.00 8.81 15.97
C VAL A 422 -11.96 7.74 15.61
N GLY A 423 -11.36 7.82 14.41
CA GLY A 423 -10.29 6.92 13.99
C GLY A 423 -9.07 7.05 14.90
N PHE A 424 -8.62 8.27 15.15
CA PHE A 424 -7.46 8.56 15.99
C PHE A 424 -7.66 8.09 17.45
N ASP A 425 -8.82 8.39 18.06
CA ASP A 425 -9.13 7.96 19.41
C ASP A 425 -9.24 6.43 19.52
N ARG A 426 -9.76 5.76 18.49
CA ARG A 426 -9.79 4.30 18.45
C ARG A 426 -8.39 3.69 18.43
N GLU A 427 -7.47 4.21 17.60
CA GLU A 427 -6.10 3.72 17.56
C GLU A 427 -5.40 3.91 18.92
N LEU A 428 -5.52 5.07 19.54
CA LEU A 428 -4.92 5.31 20.86
C LEU A 428 -5.55 4.46 21.96
N ALA A 429 -6.83 4.10 21.85
CA ALA A 429 -7.52 3.25 22.83
C ALA A 429 -7.04 1.78 22.78
N LYS A 430 -6.28 1.37 21.78
CA LYS A 430 -5.63 0.05 21.74
C LYS A 430 -4.55 -0.09 22.80
N ILE A 431 -3.86 1.00 23.17
CA ILE A 431 -2.79 0.99 24.15
C ILE A 431 -3.31 0.48 25.50
N GLY A 432 -2.63 -0.55 26.05
CA GLY A 432 -3.04 -1.21 27.29
C GLY A 432 -4.19 -2.22 27.14
N SER A 433 -4.74 -2.39 25.94
CA SER A 433 -5.68 -3.45 25.61
C SER A 433 -4.94 -4.70 25.14
N PRO A 434 -5.55 -5.91 25.25
CA PRO A 434 -5.06 -7.10 24.56
C PRO A 434 -5.04 -6.90 23.04
N ILE A 435 -4.08 -7.53 22.37
CA ILE A 435 -4.01 -7.55 20.91
C ILE A 435 -5.29 -8.14 20.31
N ASP A 436 -5.90 -7.42 19.38
CA ASP A 436 -7.07 -7.90 18.63
C ASP A 436 -6.60 -8.62 17.34
N ARG A 437 -6.43 -9.93 17.42
CA ARG A 437 -6.00 -10.75 16.28
C ARG A 437 -7.09 -10.94 15.21
N ASP A 438 -8.31 -10.46 15.46
CA ASP A 438 -9.41 -10.49 14.47
C ASP A 438 -9.45 -9.21 13.62
N GLU A 439 -8.67 -8.18 13.95
CA GLU A 439 -8.60 -6.92 13.20
C GLU A 439 -8.09 -7.14 11.76
N TRP A 440 -8.69 -6.43 10.82
CA TRP A 440 -8.26 -6.37 9.43
C TRP A 440 -7.81 -4.97 9.06
N PHE A 441 -6.74 -4.87 8.25
CA PHE A 441 -6.19 -3.59 7.77
C PHE A 441 -6.62 -3.25 6.34
N MET A 442 -7.39 -4.13 5.70
CA MET A 442 -8.07 -3.89 4.42
C MET A 442 -9.54 -4.28 4.55
N THR A 443 -10.41 -3.57 3.82
CA THR A 443 -11.83 -3.91 3.76
C THR A 443 -12.07 -5.10 2.82
N PRO A 444 -13.17 -5.85 2.98
CA PRO A 444 -13.49 -6.99 2.11
C PRO A 444 -13.63 -6.67 0.62
N GLN A 445 -13.98 -5.43 0.28
CA GLN A 445 -14.11 -4.94 -1.11
C GLN A 445 -12.81 -4.38 -1.69
N THR A 446 -11.69 -4.48 -0.98
CA THR A 446 -10.36 -4.09 -1.47
C THR A 446 -9.81 -5.14 -2.44
N ILE A 447 -9.32 -4.68 -3.61
CA ILE A 447 -8.63 -5.56 -4.58
C ILE A 447 -7.14 -5.57 -4.25
N ASN A 448 -6.79 -6.29 -3.24
CA ASN A 448 -5.41 -6.51 -2.78
C ASN A 448 -5.36 -7.66 -1.77
N ALA A 449 -4.14 -7.94 -1.26
CA ALA A 449 -3.85 -8.85 -0.17
C ALA A 449 -2.73 -8.26 0.68
N TYR A 450 -2.43 -8.83 1.85
CA TYR A 450 -1.27 -8.43 2.63
C TYR A 450 -0.80 -9.53 3.59
N TYR A 451 0.49 -9.48 3.93
CA TYR A 451 1.09 -10.15 5.06
C TYR A 451 1.34 -9.17 6.21
N ASN A 452 1.01 -9.56 7.44
CA ASN A 452 1.33 -8.80 8.65
C ASN A 452 2.39 -9.54 9.48
N PRO A 453 3.63 -9.04 9.56
CA PRO A 453 4.71 -9.72 10.27
C PRO A 453 4.48 -9.81 11.78
N GLY A 454 3.87 -8.81 12.40
CA GLY A 454 3.58 -8.77 13.82
C GLY A 454 2.52 -9.77 14.27
N PHE A 455 1.64 -10.18 13.36
CA PHE A 455 0.61 -11.21 13.60
C PHE A 455 0.94 -12.54 12.95
N ASN A 456 1.95 -12.57 12.08
CA ASN A 456 2.29 -13.71 11.24
C ASN A 456 1.07 -14.24 10.48
N GLU A 457 0.36 -13.33 9.81
CA GLU A 457 -0.90 -13.62 9.12
C GLU A 457 -0.90 -13.13 7.67
N ILE A 458 -1.64 -13.85 6.83
CA ILE A 458 -1.93 -13.48 5.45
C ILE A 458 -3.42 -13.20 5.30
N VAL A 459 -3.78 -12.13 4.59
CA VAL A 459 -5.16 -11.67 4.48
C VAL A 459 -5.55 -11.45 3.03
N PHE A 460 -6.66 -12.09 2.62
CA PHE A 460 -7.21 -12.02 1.27
C PHE A 460 -8.65 -11.51 1.31
N PRO A 461 -8.89 -10.22 1.04
CA PRO A 461 -10.22 -9.66 0.90
C PRO A 461 -11.09 -10.36 -0.14
N ALA A 462 -12.40 -10.40 0.08
CA ALA A 462 -13.34 -11.09 -0.81
C ALA A 462 -13.26 -10.63 -2.27
N ALA A 463 -13.02 -9.34 -2.49
CA ALA A 463 -13.10 -8.75 -3.81
C ALA A 463 -11.95 -9.14 -4.76
N ILE A 464 -10.77 -9.55 -4.26
CA ILE A 464 -9.69 -10.06 -5.13
C ILE A 464 -9.97 -11.49 -5.62
N LEU A 465 -10.88 -12.22 -4.95
CA LEU A 465 -11.19 -13.62 -5.24
C LEU A 465 -12.15 -13.76 -6.41
N GLN A 466 -11.85 -13.12 -7.53
CA GLN A 466 -12.61 -13.07 -8.76
C GLN A 466 -11.68 -13.12 -9.98
N PHE A 467 -12.22 -13.41 -11.18
CA PHE A 467 -11.46 -13.37 -12.42
C PHE A 467 -10.82 -11.97 -12.63
N PRO A 468 -9.56 -11.84 -13.07
CA PRO A 468 -8.67 -12.91 -13.58
C PRO A 468 -7.84 -13.63 -12.51
N PHE A 469 -7.96 -13.28 -11.22
CA PHE A 469 -7.14 -13.89 -10.16
C PHE A 469 -7.66 -15.28 -9.76
N PHE A 470 -8.96 -15.40 -9.55
CA PHE A 470 -9.61 -16.63 -9.13
C PHE A 470 -10.93 -16.86 -9.88
N ASP A 471 -11.20 -18.10 -10.25
CA ASP A 471 -12.49 -18.57 -10.75
C ASP A 471 -12.63 -20.05 -10.40
N GLU A 472 -13.63 -20.40 -9.60
CA GLU A 472 -13.88 -21.79 -9.15
C GLU A 472 -14.20 -22.78 -10.28
N THR A 473 -14.55 -22.25 -11.47
CA THR A 473 -14.96 -23.06 -12.63
C THR A 473 -13.84 -23.27 -13.66
N ARG A 474 -12.73 -22.52 -13.57
CA ARG A 474 -11.62 -22.64 -14.50
C ARG A 474 -10.60 -23.72 -14.09
N ASP A 475 -9.67 -24.02 -15.00
CA ASP A 475 -8.59 -24.95 -14.77
C ASP A 475 -7.70 -24.57 -13.58
N ALA A 476 -7.31 -25.58 -12.78
CA ALA A 476 -6.49 -25.36 -11.59
C ALA A 476 -5.14 -24.66 -11.92
N ALA A 477 -4.47 -25.01 -13.05
CA ALA A 477 -3.25 -24.38 -13.44
C ALA A 477 -3.37 -22.84 -13.52
N ALA A 478 -4.48 -22.34 -14.05
CA ALA A 478 -4.72 -20.91 -14.15
C ALA A 478 -4.99 -20.25 -12.78
N ASN A 479 -5.67 -20.93 -11.86
CA ASN A 479 -5.86 -20.43 -10.50
C ASN A 479 -4.55 -20.40 -9.72
N TYR A 480 -3.73 -21.44 -9.81
CA TYR A 480 -2.42 -21.47 -9.15
C TYR A 480 -1.44 -20.45 -9.76
N GLY A 481 -1.48 -20.23 -11.08
CA GLY A 481 -0.63 -19.23 -11.75
C GLY A 481 -1.03 -17.77 -11.47
N ALA A 482 -2.26 -17.52 -11.00
CA ALA A 482 -2.73 -16.17 -10.64
C ALA A 482 -2.86 -16.03 -9.12
N ILE A 483 -4.04 -16.33 -8.54
CA ILE A 483 -4.25 -16.16 -7.09
C ILE A 483 -3.31 -17.03 -6.26
N GLY A 484 -2.95 -18.23 -6.73
CA GLY A 484 -1.99 -19.09 -6.04
C GLY A 484 -0.62 -18.44 -5.93
N ALA A 485 -0.14 -17.80 -7.01
CA ALA A 485 1.12 -17.05 -6.97
C ALA A 485 1.02 -15.83 -6.05
N VAL A 486 -0.13 -15.13 -5.99
CA VAL A 486 -0.34 -14.02 -5.03
C VAL A 486 -0.33 -14.54 -3.59
N ILE A 487 -0.98 -15.66 -3.29
CA ILE A 487 -0.94 -16.26 -1.95
C ILE A 487 0.48 -16.68 -1.58
N GLY A 488 1.19 -17.31 -2.52
CA GLY A 488 2.60 -17.67 -2.35
C GLY A 488 3.47 -16.43 -2.08
N HIS A 489 3.20 -15.33 -2.76
CA HIS A 489 3.85 -14.04 -2.54
C HIS A 489 3.62 -13.53 -1.11
N GLU A 490 2.37 -13.51 -0.63
CA GLU A 490 2.06 -13.05 0.74
C GLU A 490 2.70 -13.96 1.81
N ILE A 491 2.72 -15.28 1.62
CA ILE A 491 3.46 -16.18 2.50
C ILE A 491 4.96 -15.87 2.42
N GLY A 492 5.46 -15.57 1.21
CA GLY A 492 6.85 -15.19 0.92
C GLY A 492 7.30 -13.96 1.71
N HIS A 493 6.41 -12.99 1.95
CA HIS A 493 6.70 -11.85 2.81
C HIS A 493 7.06 -12.24 4.25
N GLY A 494 6.62 -13.39 4.74
CA GLY A 494 7.10 -13.94 6.01
C GLY A 494 8.59 -14.29 6.01
N PHE A 495 9.18 -14.42 4.83
CA PHE A 495 10.54 -14.89 4.62
C PHE A 495 11.38 -13.99 3.70
N ASP A 496 10.89 -12.78 3.37
CA ASP A 496 11.63 -11.79 2.59
C ASP A 496 12.73 -11.10 3.42
N ASP A 497 13.34 -10.05 2.89
CA ASP A 497 14.43 -9.31 3.52
C ASP A 497 14.04 -8.66 4.86
N GLN A 498 12.74 -8.37 5.09
CA GLN A 498 12.24 -7.80 6.34
C GLN A 498 11.45 -8.84 7.17
N GLY A 499 10.51 -9.57 6.56
CA GLY A 499 9.74 -10.58 7.27
C GLY A 499 10.60 -11.69 7.87
N SER A 500 11.73 -12.03 7.24
CA SER A 500 12.71 -12.98 7.78
C SER A 500 13.35 -12.55 9.10
N LYS A 501 13.19 -11.28 9.50
CA LYS A 501 13.64 -10.75 10.79
C LYS A 501 12.64 -11.01 11.93
N TYR A 502 11.42 -11.45 11.62
CA TYR A 502 10.38 -11.76 12.59
C TYR A 502 10.24 -13.27 12.77
N ASP A 503 10.12 -13.73 14.02
CA ASP A 503 9.82 -15.13 14.31
C ASP A 503 8.34 -15.48 14.07
N GLY A 504 7.97 -16.74 14.31
CA GLY A 504 6.59 -17.22 14.12
C GLY A 504 5.56 -16.65 15.09
N ASP A 505 5.98 -15.98 16.16
CA ASP A 505 5.11 -15.30 17.11
C ASP A 505 4.97 -13.81 16.80
N GLY A 506 5.61 -13.32 15.73
CA GLY A 506 5.59 -11.92 15.28
C GLY A 506 6.63 -11.04 15.99
N ARG A 507 7.60 -11.64 16.65
CA ARG A 507 8.66 -10.91 17.36
C ARG A 507 9.82 -10.61 16.42
N LEU A 508 10.26 -9.36 16.36
CA LEU A 508 11.50 -8.94 15.70
C LEU A 508 12.68 -9.48 16.49
N THR A 509 13.32 -10.52 15.97
CA THR A 509 14.46 -11.18 16.61
C THR A 509 15.30 -11.93 15.58
N ASP A 510 16.62 -11.91 15.77
CA ASP A 510 17.51 -12.69 14.91
C ASP A 510 17.44 -14.17 15.30
N TRP A 511 16.77 -14.96 14.46
CA TRP A 511 16.60 -16.41 14.64
C TRP A 511 17.44 -17.24 13.65
N TRP A 512 18.26 -16.58 12.86
CA TRP A 512 19.12 -17.19 11.86
C TRP A 512 20.48 -17.58 12.45
N THR A 513 21.16 -18.58 11.88
CA THR A 513 22.59 -18.70 12.07
C THR A 513 23.31 -17.63 11.23
N ALA A 514 24.49 -17.18 11.68
CA ALA A 514 25.25 -16.18 10.92
C ALA A 514 25.59 -16.63 9.50
N ALA A 515 25.85 -17.93 9.30
CA ALA A 515 26.17 -18.50 7.99
C ALA A 515 24.94 -18.49 7.06
N ASP A 516 23.75 -18.79 7.59
CA ASP A 516 22.53 -18.78 6.81
C ASP A 516 22.10 -17.35 6.45
N ARG A 517 22.30 -16.40 7.38
CA ARG A 517 22.10 -14.98 7.11
C ARG A 517 23.00 -14.50 5.98
N GLU A 518 24.29 -14.80 6.01
CA GLU A 518 25.23 -14.45 4.94
C GLU A 518 24.83 -15.09 3.60
N ALA A 519 24.40 -16.35 3.60
CA ALA A 519 23.93 -17.03 2.39
C ALA A 519 22.66 -16.38 1.80
N PHE A 520 21.70 -16.04 2.66
CA PHE A 520 20.47 -15.33 2.25
C PHE A 520 20.79 -13.94 1.68
N GLU A 521 21.67 -13.17 2.32
CA GLU A 521 22.10 -11.85 1.88
C GLU A 521 22.85 -11.91 0.54
N ALA A 522 23.61 -12.97 0.27
CA ALA A 522 24.25 -13.18 -1.01
C ALA A 522 23.22 -13.42 -2.15
N LEU A 523 22.16 -14.20 -1.87
CA LEU A 523 21.08 -14.45 -2.82
C LEU A 523 20.27 -13.18 -3.08
N THR A 524 19.90 -12.45 -2.04
CA THR A 524 19.15 -11.18 -2.15
C THR A 524 19.97 -10.11 -2.89
N SER A 525 21.27 -10.01 -2.62
CA SER A 525 22.17 -9.11 -3.35
C SER A 525 22.24 -9.44 -4.85
N SER A 526 22.23 -10.73 -5.20
CA SER A 526 22.19 -11.16 -6.61
C SER A 526 20.87 -10.75 -7.27
N LEU A 527 19.75 -10.89 -6.57
CA LEU A 527 18.43 -10.48 -7.08
C LEU A 527 18.35 -8.95 -7.22
N ILE A 528 18.85 -8.18 -6.24
CA ILE A 528 18.96 -6.71 -6.32
C ILE A 528 19.73 -6.32 -7.60
N ALA A 529 20.90 -6.94 -7.85
CA ALA A 529 21.70 -6.62 -9.03
C ALA A 529 20.98 -6.95 -10.35
N GLN A 530 20.16 -8.01 -10.39
CA GLN A 530 19.32 -8.31 -11.55
C GLN A 530 18.32 -7.19 -11.84
N TYR A 531 17.69 -6.62 -10.79
CA TYR A 531 16.68 -5.58 -10.94
C TYR A 531 17.28 -4.20 -11.18
N ASP A 532 18.40 -3.84 -10.55
CA ASP A 532 19.13 -2.58 -10.79
C ASP A 532 19.55 -2.42 -12.26
N ALA A 533 19.74 -3.52 -12.97
CA ALA A 533 20.07 -3.53 -14.39
C ALA A 533 18.87 -3.26 -15.32
N LEU A 534 17.64 -3.18 -14.77
CA LEU A 534 16.42 -3.05 -15.56
C LEU A 534 16.01 -1.59 -15.74
N GLU A 535 15.66 -1.27 -16.97
CA GLU A 535 15.19 0.02 -17.42
C GLU A 535 13.89 -0.17 -18.21
N PRO A 536 12.75 0.42 -17.78
CA PRO A 536 11.51 0.33 -18.56
C PRO A 536 11.69 1.04 -19.91
N ALA A 537 11.43 0.33 -21.00
CA ALA A 537 11.59 0.90 -22.36
C ALA A 537 10.69 2.15 -22.58
N GLN A 538 9.61 2.27 -21.83
CA GLN A 538 8.68 3.39 -21.89
C GLN A 538 9.29 4.69 -21.34
N VAL A 539 10.14 4.61 -20.32
CA VAL A 539 10.73 5.77 -19.61
C VAL A 539 12.26 5.64 -19.58
N PRO A 540 12.93 5.81 -20.72
CA PRO A 540 14.37 5.61 -20.82
C PRO A 540 15.15 6.56 -19.91
N GLY A 541 16.25 6.06 -19.34
CA GLY A 541 17.08 6.77 -18.36
C GLY A 541 16.57 6.65 -16.91
N HIS A 542 15.48 5.93 -16.67
CA HIS A 542 14.98 5.61 -15.34
C HIS A 542 15.14 4.12 -15.05
N HIS A 543 15.83 3.79 -13.98
CA HIS A 543 16.11 2.40 -13.57
C HIS A 543 15.26 1.97 -12.40
N VAL A 544 15.04 0.68 -12.28
CA VAL A 544 14.47 0.07 -11.06
C VAL A 544 15.47 0.23 -9.91
N ASN A 545 14.98 0.52 -8.73
CA ASN A 545 15.79 0.48 -7.51
C ASN A 545 15.61 -0.91 -6.86
N GLY A 546 16.54 -1.82 -7.14
CA GLY A 546 16.46 -3.19 -6.64
C GLY A 546 16.46 -3.28 -5.12
N ALA A 547 17.12 -2.36 -4.41
CA ALA A 547 17.13 -2.31 -2.96
C ALA A 547 15.77 -1.85 -2.37
N LEU A 548 15.05 -0.97 -3.08
CA LEU A 548 13.69 -0.59 -2.69
C LEU A 548 12.70 -1.75 -2.91
N THR A 549 12.88 -2.50 -4.01
CA THR A 549 11.91 -3.49 -4.48
C THR A 549 12.24 -4.93 -4.06
N ILE A 550 13.31 -5.16 -3.29
CA ILE A 550 13.80 -6.52 -3.00
C ILE A 550 12.76 -7.40 -2.29
N GLY A 551 12.01 -6.89 -1.32
CA GLY A 551 11.00 -7.66 -0.61
C GLY A 551 9.92 -8.19 -1.55
N GLU A 552 9.40 -7.31 -2.40
CA GLU A 552 8.40 -7.66 -3.42
C GLU A 552 8.94 -8.65 -4.46
N ASN A 553 10.21 -8.47 -4.87
CA ASN A 553 10.85 -9.37 -5.83
C ASN A 553 11.11 -10.77 -5.23
N ILE A 554 11.42 -10.86 -3.94
CA ILE A 554 11.51 -12.14 -3.21
C ILE A 554 10.15 -12.81 -3.12
N GLY A 555 9.11 -12.02 -2.76
CA GLY A 555 7.73 -12.48 -2.70
C GLY A 555 7.25 -13.06 -4.04
N ASP A 556 7.51 -12.35 -5.14
CA ASP A 556 7.14 -12.80 -6.49
C ASP A 556 7.90 -14.07 -6.90
N LEU A 557 9.22 -14.10 -6.67
CA LEU A 557 10.05 -15.25 -7.08
C LEU A 557 9.69 -16.52 -6.31
N GLY A 558 9.64 -16.41 -4.97
CA GLY A 558 9.25 -17.50 -4.11
C GLY A 558 7.79 -17.90 -4.35
N GLY A 559 6.90 -16.90 -4.40
CA GLY A 559 5.47 -17.11 -4.59
C GLY A 559 5.13 -17.86 -5.87
N LEU A 560 5.73 -17.48 -7.00
CA LEU A 560 5.49 -18.14 -8.29
C LEU A 560 6.06 -19.57 -8.32
N SER A 561 7.29 -19.77 -7.81
CA SER A 561 7.91 -21.10 -7.74
C SER A 561 7.10 -22.05 -6.87
N ILE A 562 6.75 -21.62 -5.66
CA ILE A 562 5.98 -22.42 -4.71
C ILE A 562 4.55 -22.67 -5.21
N ALA A 563 3.94 -21.71 -5.91
CA ALA A 563 2.61 -21.91 -6.49
C ALA A 563 2.63 -22.97 -7.60
N TYR A 564 3.74 -23.09 -8.33
CA TYR A 564 3.89 -24.17 -9.30
C TYR A 564 3.96 -25.55 -8.63
N ASP A 565 4.75 -25.68 -7.56
CA ASP A 565 4.82 -26.90 -6.76
C ASP A 565 3.47 -27.25 -6.13
N ALA A 566 2.76 -26.25 -5.60
CA ALA A 566 1.42 -26.42 -5.05
C ALA A 566 0.41 -26.87 -6.13
N TYR A 567 0.54 -26.36 -7.35
CA TYR A 567 -0.24 -26.86 -8.50
C TYR A 567 0.03 -28.32 -8.76
N LEU A 568 1.30 -28.76 -8.76
CA LEU A 568 1.64 -30.17 -8.94
C LEU A 568 1.09 -31.06 -7.80
N LEU A 569 1.13 -30.57 -6.56
CA LEU A 569 0.51 -31.26 -5.42
C LEU A 569 -0.99 -31.45 -5.62
N SER A 570 -1.69 -30.42 -6.15
CA SER A 570 -3.14 -30.47 -6.39
C SER A 570 -3.56 -31.51 -7.41
N LEU A 571 -2.66 -31.93 -8.30
CA LEU A 571 -2.90 -32.99 -9.29
C LEU A 571 -2.91 -34.40 -8.67
N GLY A 572 -2.44 -34.56 -7.41
CA GLY A 572 -2.41 -35.86 -6.73
C GLY A 572 -1.57 -36.93 -7.44
N GLY A 573 -0.61 -36.52 -8.28
CA GLY A 573 0.25 -37.40 -9.10
C GLY A 573 -0.34 -37.76 -10.47
N GLU A 574 -1.49 -37.18 -10.85
CA GLU A 574 -2.05 -37.32 -12.18
C GLU A 574 -1.38 -36.36 -13.18
N GLU A 575 -1.37 -36.71 -14.47
CA GLU A 575 -0.91 -35.80 -15.52
C GLU A 575 -1.91 -34.66 -15.74
N ALA A 576 -1.38 -33.43 -15.83
CA ALA A 576 -2.19 -32.26 -16.16
C ALA A 576 -2.85 -32.39 -17.54
N PRO A 577 -4.14 -32.10 -17.67
CA PRO A 577 -4.80 -32.13 -18.97
C PRO A 577 -4.21 -31.07 -19.93
N VAL A 578 -4.24 -31.34 -21.22
CA VAL A 578 -4.04 -30.32 -22.25
C VAL A 578 -5.39 -29.66 -22.52
N VAL A 579 -5.49 -28.35 -22.32
CA VAL A 579 -6.71 -27.56 -22.52
C VAL A 579 -6.38 -26.42 -23.50
N ASP A 580 -7.20 -26.21 -24.52
CA ASP A 580 -7.00 -25.20 -25.58
C ASP A 580 -5.62 -25.34 -26.29
N GLY A 581 -5.07 -26.55 -26.33
CA GLY A 581 -3.75 -26.84 -26.92
C GLY A 581 -2.56 -26.45 -26.04
N LEU A 582 -2.80 -26.02 -24.80
CA LEU A 582 -1.79 -25.60 -23.83
C LEU A 582 -1.59 -26.68 -22.76
N THR A 583 -0.35 -26.97 -22.39
CA THR A 583 -0.02 -27.81 -21.25
C THR A 583 -0.39 -27.12 -19.93
N GLY A 584 -0.47 -27.86 -18.82
CA GLY A 584 -0.72 -27.27 -17.49
C GLY A 584 0.33 -26.21 -17.13
N ALA A 585 1.61 -26.51 -17.32
CA ALA A 585 2.69 -25.56 -17.08
C ALA A 585 2.57 -24.28 -17.92
N GLN A 586 2.23 -24.41 -19.21
CA GLN A 586 2.00 -23.23 -20.06
C GLN A 586 0.85 -22.38 -19.55
N ARG A 587 -0.29 -22.97 -19.21
CA ARG A 587 -1.43 -22.24 -18.66
C ARG A 587 -1.10 -21.54 -17.33
N PHE A 588 -0.29 -22.19 -16.50
CA PHE A 588 0.19 -21.61 -15.25
C PHE A 588 0.94 -20.30 -15.49
N PHE A 589 2.01 -20.31 -16.29
CA PHE A 589 2.81 -19.11 -16.56
C PHE A 589 2.09 -18.06 -17.41
N LEU A 590 1.20 -18.46 -18.31
CA LEU A 590 0.38 -17.52 -19.07
C LEU A 590 -0.62 -16.78 -18.14
N SER A 591 -1.19 -17.49 -17.15
CA SER A 591 -2.08 -16.88 -16.15
C SER A 591 -1.35 -15.90 -15.25
N TRP A 592 -0.11 -16.21 -14.83
CA TRP A 592 0.78 -15.27 -14.14
C TRP A 592 0.96 -13.97 -14.93
N ALA A 593 1.33 -14.07 -16.20
CA ALA A 593 1.51 -12.89 -17.04
C ALA A 593 0.20 -12.11 -17.25
N GLN A 594 -0.94 -12.80 -17.36
CA GLN A 594 -2.27 -12.18 -17.52
C GLN A 594 -2.67 -11.40 -16.26
N ALA A 595 -2.35 -11.89 -15.06
CA ALA A 595 -2.61 -11.19 -13.81
C ALA A 595 -1.91 -9.82 -13.75
N TRP A 596 -0.72 -9.69 -14.34
CA TRP A 596 0.07 -8.46 -14.38
C TRP A 596 -0.25 -7.52 -15.54
N GLN A 597 -1.33 -7.76 -16.27
CA GLN A 597 -1.76 -6.91 -17.39
C GLN A 597 -1.95 -5.45 -16.93
N ILE A 598 -1.24 -4.50 -17.58
CA ILE A 598 -1.29 -3.07 -17.26
C ILE A 598 -0.88 -2.22 -18.46
N ALA A 599 -1.52 -1.06 -18.58
CA ALA A 599 -1.07 0.12 -19.30
C ALA A 599 -0.91 1.27 -18.31
N ILE A 600 0.17 2.07 -18.42
CA ILE A 600 0.53 3.10 -17.45
C ILE A 600 1.02 4.36 -18.18
N ARG A 601 0.77 5.56 -17.62
CA ARG A 601 1.28 6.83 -18.13
C ARG A 601 2.74 7.02 -17.70
N ASP A 602 3.52 7.78 -18.50
CA ASP A 602 4.95 7.95 -18.28
C ASP A 602 5.26 8.61 -16.92
N GLU A 603 4.50 9.65 -16.56
CA GLU A 603 4.67 10.36 -15.29
C GLU A 603 4.42 9.45 -14.10
N GLU A 604 3.37 8.63 -14.17
CA GLU A 604 3.08 7.65 -13.12
C GLU A 604 4.15 6.56 -13.04
N ALA A 605 4.65 6.07 -14.17
CA ALA A 605 5.74 5.09 -14.21
C ALA A 605 7.01 5.66 -13.52
N ILE A 606 7.38 6.90 -13.82
CA ILE A 606 8.53 7.59 -13.19
C ILE A 606 8.30 7.77 -11.69
N ARG A 607 7.09 8.18 -11.29
CA ARG A 607 6.75 8.36 -9.88
C ARG A 607 6.88 7.06 -9.10
N LEU A 608 6.31 5.97 -9.61
CA LEU A 608 6.35 4.66 -8.96
C LEU A 608 7.77 4.12 -8.82
N LEU A 609 8.65 4.28 -9.82
CA LEU A 609 10.06 3.89 -9.70
C LEU A 609 10.79 4.56 -8.52
N SER A 610 10.28 5.68 -8.02
CA SER A 610 10.90 6.42 -6.92
C SER A 610 10.32 6.07 -5.54
N ILE A 611 9.05 5.64 -5.47
CA ILE A 611 8.32 5.51 -4.18
C ILE A 611 7.68 4.15 -3.94
N ASP A 612 7.44 3.35 -5.00
CA ASP A 612 6.72 2.08 -4.88
C ASP A 612 7.72 0.94 -4.59
N PRO A 613 7.51 0.14 -3.53
CA PRO A 613 8.32 -1.05 -3.29
C PRO A 613 8.12 -2.15 -4.34
N HIS A 614 7.09 -2.06 -5.19
CA HIS A 614 6.87 -3.02 -6.27
C HIS A 614 7.65 -2.62 -7.53
N SER A 615 8.25 -3.60 -8.17
CA SER A 615 8.82 -3.44 -9.50
C SER A 615 7.74 -3.23 -10.56
N PRO A 616 8.04 -2.57 -11.72
CA PRO A 616 7.11 -2.49 -12.84
C PRO A 616 6.56 -3.86 -13.25
N ASN A 617 5.26 -3.94 -13.58
CA ASN A 617 4.58 -5.21 -13.89
C ASN A 617 5.28 -6.07 -14.95
N GLU A 618 5.87 -5.44 -15.98
CA GLU A 618 6.64 -6.18 -16.97
C GLU A 618 7.83 -6.94 -16.37
N PHE A 619 8.45 -6.40 -15.32
CA PHE A 619 9.59 -7.03 -14.65
C PHE A 619 9.14 -7.98 -13.54
N ARG A 620 8.01 -7.73 -12.87
CA ARG A 620 7.35 -8.73 -12.02
C ARG A 620 7.03 -10.00 -12.79
N CYS A 621 6.70 -9.88 -14.08
CA CYS A 621 6.49 -11.01 -14.97
C CYS A 621 7.82 -11.56 -15.54
N ASN A 622 8.53 -10.78 -16.34
CA ASN A 622 9.63 -11.26 -17.16
C ASN A 622 10.90 -11.59 -16.34
N GLN A 623 11.27 -10.74 -15.36
CA GLN A 623 12.50 -10.97 -14.60
C GLN A 623 12.36 -12.16 -13.65
N ILE A 624 11.17 -12.38 -13.10
CA ILE A 624 10.93 -13.54 -12.23
C ILE A 624 11.08 -14.85 -13.00
N VAL A 625 10.43 -15.01 -14.15
CA VAL A 625 10.46 -16.28 -14.90
C VAL A 625 11.86 -16.62 -15.45
N ARG A 626 12.77 -15.65 -15.56
CA ARG A 626 14.17 -15.88 -15.91
C ARG A 626 14.93 -16.71 -14.86
N ASN A 627 14.43 -16.77 -13.64
CA ASN A 627 15.03 -17.51 -12.54
C ASN A 627 14.37 -18.90 -12.32
N ILE A 628 13.32 -19.27 -13.09
CA ILE A 628 12.50 -20.46 -12.87
C ILE A 628 12.69 -21.51 -13.95
N ASP A 629 13.29 -22.66 -13.62
CA ASP A 629 13.62 -23.73 -14.56
C ASP A 629 12.38 -24.35 -15.23
N GLU A 630 11.26 -24.41 -14.52
CA GLU A 630 9.97 -24.91 -15.01
C GLU A 630 9.43 -24.06 -16.16
N PHE A 631 9.69 -22.73 -16.14
CA PHE A 631 9.38 -21.85 -17.27
C PHE A 631 10.21 -22.22 -18.51
N TYR A 632 11.50 -22.51 -18.31
CA TYR A 632 12.38 -22.97 -19.40
C TYR A 632 11.86 -24.26 -20.03
N ALA A 633 11.45 -25.21 -19.19
CA ALA A 633 10.90 -26.47 -19.65
C ALA A 633 9.55 -26.29 -20.39
N ALA A 634 8.66 -25.42 -19.87
CA ALA A 634 7.33 -25.20 -20.42
C ALA A 634 7.34 -24.56 -21.82
N PHE A 635 8.29 -23.64 -22.06
CA PHE A 635 8.38 -22.88 -23.30
C PHE A 635 9.62 -23.21 -24.16
N GLY A 636 10.51 -24.09 -23.71
CA GLY A 636 11.70 -24.47 -24.43
C GLY A 636 12.72 -23.32 -24.56
N VAL A 637 12.89 -22.56 -23.47
CA VAL A 637 13.87 -21.46 -23.42
C VAL A 637 15.30 -22.00 -23.50
N THR A 638 16.12 -21.40 -24.36
CA THR A 638 17.50 -21.83 -24.62
C THR A 638 18.44 -20.63 -24.66
N GLU A 639 19.74 -20.89 -24.60
CA GLU A 639 20.78 -19.86 -24.77
C GLU A 639 20.57 -19.08 -26.07
N GLY A 640 20.50 -17.75 -25.94
CA GLY A 640 20.20 -16.82 -27.04
C GLY A 640 18.78 -16.26 -27.03
N ASP A 641 17.84 -16.85 -26.29
CA ASP A 641 16.53 -16.25 -26.01
C ASP A 641 16.67 -15.12 -24.99
N ARG A 642 15.83 -14.08 -25.06
CA ARG A 642 16.02 -12.88 -24.22
C ARG A 642 15.73 -13.12 -22.74
N LEU A 643 14.84 -14.07 -22.42
CA LEU A 643 14.54 -14.46 -21.05
C LEU A 643 15.47 -15.56 -20.50
N TRP A 644 16.47 -15.97 -21.29
CA TRP A 644 17.45 -16.93 -20.81
C TRP A 644 18.46 -16.29 -19.85
N LEU A 645 18.77 -16.97 -18.75
CA LEU A 645 19.89 -16.71 -17.85
C LEU A 645 20.73 -17.95 -17.69
N PRO A 646 22.07 -17.83 -17.58
CA PRO A 646 22.91 -18.95 -17.17
C PRO A 646 22.41 -19.53 -15.83
N GLU A 647 22.44 -20.85 -15.69
CA GLU A 647 21.99 -21.52 -14.46
C GLU A 647 22.70 -20.97 -13.21
N ALA A 648 23.99 -20.64 -13.31
CA ALA A 648 24.77 -20.05 -12.21
C ALA A 648 24.36 -18.61 -11.83
N GLU A 649 23.58 -17.92 -12.65
CA GLU A 649 23.06 -16.57 -12.42
C GLU A 649 21.60 -16.57 -11.97
N ARG A 650 20.93 -17.73 -12.03
CA ARG A 650 19.55 -17.86 -11.54
C ARG A 650 19.54 -17.84 -10.02
N VAL A 651 18.62 -17.10 -9.46
CA VAL A 651 18.43 -16.99 -8.01
C VAL A 651 17.28 -17.89 -7.60
N THR A 652 17.52 -18.75 -6.62
CA THR A 652 16.50 -19.56 -5.93
C THR A 652 16.66 -19.32 -4.45
N ILE A 653 15.63 -18.74 -3.81
CA ILE A 653 15.65 -18.42 -2.38
C ILE A 653 14.81 -19.45 -1.62
N TRP A 654 13.54 -19.65 -2.02
CA TRP A 654 12.57 -20.55 -1.40
C TRP A 654 12.08 -21.63 -2.35
#